data_eec19f283499291995a96cf3faecfba0
#
_entry.id   eec19f283499291995a96cf3faecfba0
#
_cell.length_a   1.000
_cell.length_b   1.000
_cell.length_c   1.000
_cell.angle_alpha   90.00
_cell.angle_beta   90.00
_cell.angle_gamma   90.00
#
_symmetry.space_group_name_H-M   'P 1'
#
loop_
_entity.id
_entity.type
_entity.pdbx_description
1 polymer ?
#
loop_
_entity_poly.entity_id
_entity_poly.type
_entity_poly.pdbx_seq_one_letter_code
_entity_poly.pdbx_strand_id
1 'polypeptide(L)'
;MQETQVYLPEEVKKNCSDPEFSRPFVIGRCGHGCENIDSFALARKRLGDTYLFTRDDHGILVLNLANPVHPGGGVRNGARAQEEDLCRKSSLLLSLESKEARKYYDYNKSLNTYLGSDALMIAPYVEIIKDANGDLLDDTVVVSVLTCAAPMISHGKEGMSESEYEDMVYNRIMGMLKCVAYLGYRHLVLGAWGCGAFGNDAHVISDLFYKALKEMNYNKLREKDLFRRIDFAVLDRTQDQYNFKEFYRNFAFDNFYRDEDQQEMDEAMKRIREKEINLDKIRGSLAGGAVGDALGYAVEFWGEEQIFGKYGERGITEYELDSFTGKALISDDTQMTLFTANGLLVGDTRGAMRGIQGWPRHYVAQAYQDWLYTQECPFDKQKIQDRRGNYSCRSWLGDVPELYSSRAPGNTCLSALSAQKNGKDFVNDYVKEPQNQSKGCGGIMRVAPVALNYKHMEMGTLDMEGAQIAAITHGHSLGYMPAAIVTHIINCIVFGEEKKTLKNIVIEARDKVAEIFRGDRHLKELTDIIDLAIELSGNEADDLDNIHRLGEGWVAEETLGIALYCALRHQDDFSAGVISAVNHKGDSDSTGAVTGNILGALLGYDAIEEKWKTNLELIDVIIEMADDLCHGCQMSEFGHYEDPDWIRKYICMQWKDERLDPAKTDKV
;
A
#
# COMPACT_ATOMS: atom_id res chain seq x y z
N MET A 1 -3.97 23.46 -16.31
CA MET A 1 -2.59 23.57 -15.76
C MET A 1 -2.72 24.21 -14.39
N GLN A 2 -2.24 23.57 -13.34
CA GLN A 2 -2.12 24.25 -12.04
C GLN A 2 -1.09 25.37 -12.17
N GLU A 3 -1.42 26.53 -11.63
CA GLU A 3 -0.59 27.72 -11.78
C GLU A 3 0.65 27.65 -10.88
N THR A 4 1.75 28.26 -11.34
CA THR A 4 2.96 28.46 -10.53
C THR A 4 2.59 29.20 -9.24
N GLN A 5 3.07 28.70 -8.09
CA GLN A 5 2.78 29.24 -6.76
C GLN A 5 4.01 29.98 -6.22
N VAL A 6 3.84 31.20 -5.74
CA VAL A 6 4.91 32.04 -5.19
C VAL A 6 4.61 32.36 -3.74
N TYR A 7 5.58 32.10 -2.87
CA TYR A 7 5.54 32.37 -1.44
C TYR A 7 6.58 33.41 -1.10
N LEU A 8 6.17 34.60 -0.70
CA LEU A 8 7.07 35.64 -0.18
C LEU A 8 7.50 35.33 1.24
N PRO A 9 8.57 35.96 1.78
CA PRO A 9 9.14 35.61 3.09
C PRO A 9 8.11 35.55 4.23
N GLU A 10 7.13 36.44 4.23
CA GLU A 10 6.04 36.45 5.22
C GLU A 10 5.14 35.21 5.13
N GLU A 11 4.86 34.76 3.89
CA GLU A 11 4.06 33.55 3.61
C GLU A 11 4.85 32.30 3.97
N VAL A 12 6.16 32.26 3.67
CA VAL A 12 7.07 31.19 4.09
C VAL A 12 7.09 31.08 5.61
N LYS A 13 7.28 32.21 6.31
CA LYS A 13 7.29 32.26 7.76
C LYS A 13 5.97 31.80 8.38
N LYS A 14 4.84 32.16 7.78
CA LYS A 14 3.50 31.72 8.22
C LYS A 14 3.39 30.21 8.09
N ASN A 15 3.73 29.63 6.93
CA ASN A 15 3.67 28.20 6.69
C ASN A 15 4.60 27.41 7.65
N CYS A 16 5.75 28.00 8.04
CA CYS A 16 6.65 27.40 9.03
C CYS A 16 6.11 27.40 10.47
N SER A 17 5.11 28.22 10.76
CA SER A 17 4.56 28.43 12.11
C SER A 17 3.22 27.73 12.33
N ASP A 18 2.67 27.04 11.33
CA ASP A 18 1.36 26.38 11.42
C ASP A 18 1.44 25.15 12.35
N PRO A 19 0.55 25.04 13.34
CA PRO A 19 0.49 23.88 14.25
C PRO A 19 0.16 22.57 13.53
N GLU A 20 -0.52 22.59 12.38
CA GLU A 20 -0.76 21.41 11.54
C GLU A 20 0.54 20.81 10.98
N PHE A 21 1.63 21.56 11.02
CA PHE A 21 2.98 21.09 10.72
C PHE A 21 3.41 19.89 11.61
N SER A 22 2.73 19.68 12.72
CA SER A 22 2.97 18.58 13.65
C SER A 22 2.40 17.23 13.16
N ARG A 23 1.68 17.18 12.04
CA ARG A 23 1.14 15.91 11.51
C ARG A 23 2.29 15.02 11.06
N PRO A 24 2.41 13.81 11.61
CA PRO A 24 3.38 12.83 11.15
C PRO A 24 2.89 12.23 9.83
N PHE A 25 3.66 12.40 8.76
CA PHE A 25 3.22 12.03 7.42
C PHE A 25 3.86 10.77 6.85
N VAL A 26 4.91 10.27 7.47
CA VAL A 26 5.66 9.11 6.95
C VAL A 26 5.86 8.10 8.06
N ILE A 27 5.54 6.84 7.75
CA ILE A 27 5.90 5.72 8.62
C ILE A 27 7.32 5.32 8.24
N GLY A 28 8.26 5.50 9.15
CA GLY A 28 9.64 5.15 8.95
C GLY A 28 10.59 6.35 8.85
N ARG A 29 11.88 6.07 8.73
CA ARG A 29 12.94 7.08 8.61
C ARG A 29 13.10 7.56 7.17
N CYS A 30 13.46 8.84 7.02
CA CYS A 30 13.79 9.43 5.74
C CYS A 30 15.01 8.74 5.10
N GLY A 31 14.87 8.28 3.87
CA GLY A 31 16.00 7.82 3.09
C GLY A 31 16.85 9.01 2.63
N HIS A 32 18.18 8.87 2.66
CA HIS A 32 19.10 9.86 2.16
C HIS A 32 20.01 9.28 1.09
N GLY A 33 20.45 10.14 0.14
CA GLY A 33 21.39 9.75 -0.89
C GLY A 33 22.13 10.97 -1.46
N CYS A 34 23.31 10.73 -2.03
CA CYS A 34 24.05 11.73 -2.81
C CYS A 34 24.69 11.04 -4.02
N GLU A 35 24.38 11.54 -5.21
CA GLU A 35 24.91 11.00 -6.46
C GLU A 35 25.52 12.10 -7.32
N ASN A 36 26.64 11.76 -8.05
CA ASN A 36 27.25 12.65 -9.02
C ASN A 36 26.51 12.56 -10.38
N ILE A 37 25.32 13.19 -10.41
CA ILE A 37 24.40 13.12 -11.52
C ILE A 37 23.60 14.43 -11.64
N ASP A 38 22.98 14.71 -12.79
CA ASP A 38 22.07 15.84 -12.90
C ASP A 38 20.73 15.61 -12.18
N SER A 39 20.08 16.70 -11.78
CA SER A 39 18.90 16.67 -10.92
C SER A 39 17.71 15.95 -11.58
N PHE A 40 17.47 16.13 -12.88
CA PHE A 40 16.37 15.45 -13.57
C PHE A 40 16.67 13.98 -13.84
N ALA A 41 17.94 13.61 -14.11
CA ALA A 41 18.31 12.22 -14.24
C ALA A 41 18.11 11.46 -12.92
N LEU A 42 18.45 12.08 -11.77
CA LEU A 42 18.20 11.49 -10.47
C LEU A 42 16.70 11.39 -10.17
N ALA A 43 15.92 12.45 -10.45
CA ALA A 43 14.47 12.42 -10.27
C ALA A 43 13.81 11.30 -11.09
N ARG A 44 14.19 11.13 -12.36
CA ARG A 44 13.69 10.03 -13.21
C ARG A 44 14.07 8.66 -12.67
N LYS A 45 15.30 8.49 -12.19
CA LYS A 45 15.76 7.26 -11.54
C LYS A 45 14.86 6.92 -10.34
N ARG A 46 14.52 7.92 -9.50
CA ARG A 46 13.65 7.71 -8.32
C ARG A 46 12.18 7.48 -8.68
N LEU A 47 11.68 8.05 -9.78
CA LEU A 47 10.33 7.76 -10.28
C LEU A 47 10.17 6.30 -10.74
N GLY A 48 11.26 5.64 -11.16
CA GLY A 48 11.28 4.21 -11.43
C GLY A 48 11.19 3.32 -10.19
N ASP A 49 11.43 3.88 -9.00
CA ASP A 49 11.34 3.19 -7.72
C ASP A 49 9.87 3.29 -7.22
N THR A 50 8.95 2.53 -7.81
CA THR A 50 7.49 2.62 -7.59
C THR A 50 7.05 2.47 -6.14
N TYR A 51 7.82 1.74 -5.33
CA TYR A 51 7.58 1.56 -3.88
C TYR A 51 7.78 2.83 -3.03
N LEU A 52 8.34 3.90 -3.60
CA LEU A 52 8.57 5.16 -2.87
C LEU A 52 7.34 6.08 -2.82
N PHE A 53 6.31 5.83 -3.65
CA PHE A 53 5.16 6.72 -3.79
C PHE A 53 3.89 6.12 -3.23
N THR A 54 3.13 6.93 -2.46
CA THR A 54 1.74 6.64 -2.09
C THR A 54 0.81 7.54 -2.91
N ARG A 55 -0.49 7.22 -2.93
CA ARG A 55 -1.52 8.03 -3.65
C ARG A 55 -1.56 9.50 -3.20
N ASP A 56 -1.10 9.80 -1.98
CA ASP A 56 -1.12 11.15 -1.38
C ASP A 56 0.18 11.95 -1.60
N ASP A 57 1.18 11.38 -2.26
CA ASP A 57 2.44 12.06 -2.50
C ASP A 57 2.33 12.99 -3.71
N HIS A 58 2.71 14.27 -3.54
CA HIS A 58 2.78 15.27 -4.61
C HIS A 58 3.88 14.98 -5.66
N GLY A 59 4.42 13.76 -5.67
CA GLY A 59 5.53 13.36 -6.53
C GLY A 59 6.88 13.91 -6.03
N ILE A 60 7.88 13.89 -6.94
CA ILE A 60 9.22 14.40 -6.63
C ILE A 60 9.27 15.92 -6.80
N LEU A 61 9.85 16.62 -5.79
CA LEU A 61 10.17 18.03 -5.86
C LEU A 61 11.67 18.22 -6.11
N VAL A 62 12.02 18.81 -7.24
CA VAL A 62 13.39 19.08 -7.66
C VAL A 62 13.76 20.53 -7.33
N LEU A 63 14.89 20.76 -6.64
CA LEU A 63 15.39 22.12 -6.36
C LEU A 63 16.05 22.70 -7.62
N ASN A 64 15.55 23.85 -8.07
CA ASN A 64 16.16 24.73 -9.05
C ASN A 64 17.14 25.65 -8.35
N LEU A 65 18.43 25.58 -8.71
CA LEU A 65 19.51 26.44 -8.20
C LEU A 65 19.46 27.83 -8.87
N ALA A 66 18.43 28.58 -8.52
CA ALA A 66 17.85 29.67 -9.29
C ALA A 66 18.63 30.98 -9.28
N ASN A 67 18.53 31.72 -10.37
CA ASN A 67 18.83 33.16 -10.37
C ASN A 67 17.65 33.92 -9.72
N PRO A 68 17.91 34.83 -8.75
CA PRO A 68 16.82 35.52 -8.04
C PRO A 68 16.06 36.55 -8.90
N VAL A 69 16.66 37.04 -9.97
CA VAL A 69 16.15 38.21 -10.73
C VAL A 69 15.85 37.92 -12.22
N HIS A 70 16.42 36.86 -12.78
CA HIS A 70 16.26 36.50 -14.19
C HIS A 70 15.65 35.10 -14.33
N PRO A 71 14.42 34.96 -14.87
CA PRO A 71 13.81 33.66 -15.11
C PRO A 71 14.68 32.77 -15.99
N GLY A 72 15.03 31.58 -15.47
CA GLY A 72 15.87 30.61 -16.19
C GLY A 72 17.32 31.08 -16.37
N GLY A 73 17.78 32.03 -15.55
CA GLY A 73 19.15 32.53 -15.56
C GLY A 73 19.59 33.05 -16.93
N GLY A 74 20.72 32.54 -17.40
CA GLY A 74 21.30 32.87 -18.71
C GLY A 74 20.94 31.89 -19.83
N VAL A 75 19.84 31.13 -19.72
CA VAL A 75 19.48 30.06 -20.69
C VAL A 75 19.42 30.55 -22.13
N ARG A 76 18.89 31.77 -22.37
CA ARG A 76 18.77 32.37 -23.70
C ARG A 76 20.11 32.87 -24.24
N ASN A 77 21.11 33.08 -23.37
CA ASN A 77 22.46 33.53 -23.69
C ASN A 77 23.50 32.39 -23.71
N GLY A 78 23.05 31.12 -23.63
CA GLY A 78 23.92 29.96 -23.74
C GLY A 78 24.66 29.57 -22.43
N ALA A 79 24.30 30.15 -21.29
CA ALA A 79 24.85 29.70 -19.99
C ALA A 79 24.47 28.23 -19.69
N ARG A 80 25.29 27.55 -18.87
CA ARG A 80 25.22 26.09 -18.70
C ARG A 80 25.21 25.62 -17.23
N ALA A 81 24.75 26.45 -16.30
CA ALA A 81 24.55 26.02 -14.93
C ALA A 81 23.27 25.15 -14.80
N GLN A 82 22.97 24.69 -13.59
CA GLN A 82 21.87 23.75 -13.34
C GLN A 82 20.51 24.32 -13.77
N GLU A 83 20.18 25.58 -13.41
CA GLU A 83 18.91 26.21 -13.82
C GLU A 83 18.71 26.20 -15.33
N GLU A 84 19.77 26.57 -16.08
CA GLU A 84 19.70 26.60 -17.53
C GLU A 84 19.58 25.21 -18.13
N ASP A 85 20.21 24.20 -17.50
CA ASP A 85 20.09 22.80 -17.94
C ASP A 85 18.66 22.27 -17.72
N LEU A 86 18.07 22.54 -16.54
CA LEU A 86 16.67 22.20 -16.27
C LEU A 86 15.72 22.84 -17.29
N CYS A 87 15.91 24.12 -17.58
CA CYS A 87 15.10 24.87 -18.57
C CYS A 87 15.20 24.30 -19.99
N ARG A 88 16.37 23.77 -20.40
CA ARG A 88 16.55 23.16 -21.73
C ARG A 88 15.96 21.77 -21.86
N LYS A 89 15.81 21.07 -20.73
CA LYS A 89 15.38 19.67 -20.68
C LYS A 89 13.90 19.50 -20.37
N SER A 90 13.18 20.61 -20.05
CA SER A 90 11.80 20.54 -19.58
C SER A 90 10.95 21.73 -19.95
N SER A 91 9.69 21.70 -19.56
CA SER A 91 8.75 22.81 -19.65
C SER A 91 8.97 23.91 -18.57
N LEU A 92 10.00 23.81 -17.72
CA LEU A 92 10.23 24.69 -16.57
C LEU A 92 10.25 26.18 -16.97
N LEU A 93 10.94 26.53 -18.06
CA LEU A 93 11.08 27.94 -18.48
C LEU A 93 9.73 28.61 -18.67
N LEU A 94 8.71 27.90 -19.16
CA LEU A 94 7.36 28.43 -19.33
C LEU A 94 6.75 28.81 -17.98
N SER A 95 7.00 28.02 -16.93
CA SER A 95 6.55 28.31 -15.57
C SER A 95 7.28 29.51 -14.95
N LEU A 96 8.59 29.60 -15.16
CA LEU A 96 9.41 30.71 -14.66
C LEU A 96 9.10 32.06 -15.33
N GLU A 97 8.67 32.06 -16.58
CA GLU A 97 8.25 33.26 -17.35
C GLU A 97 6.76 33.57 -17.19
N SER A 98 6.00 32.81 -16.41
CA SER A 98 4.57 33.00 -16.21
C SER A 98 4.27 34.34 -15.50
N LYS A 99 3.01 34.78 -15.59
CA LYS A 99 2.55 36.00 -14.91
C LYS A 99 2.68 35.86 -13.39
N GLU A 100 2.41 34.70 -12.86
CA GLU A 100 2.46 34.38 -11.44
C GLU A 100 3.90 34.42 -10.91
N ALA A 101 4.85 33.90 -11.68
CA ALA A 101 6.26 33.90 -11.34
C ALA A 101 6.88 35.30 -11.22
N ARG A 102 6.31 36.32 -11.88
CA ARG A 102 6.77 37.71 -11.79
C ARG A 102 6.81 38.23 -10.36
N LYS A 103 5.87 37.82 -9.50
CA LYS A 103 5.82 38.19 -8.09
C LYS A 103 7.15 37.84 -7.37
N TYR A 104 7.74 36.69 -7.69
CA TYR A 104 9.03 36.25 -7.14
C TYR A 104 10.19 37.13 -7.62
N TYR A 105 10.31 37.34 -8.92
CA TYR A 105 11.41 38.07 -9.52
C TYR A 105 11.34 39.58 -9.21
N ASP A 106 10.16 40.18 -9.26
CA ASP A 106 9.96 41.63 -8.96
C ASP A 106 10.26 41.88 -7.47
N TYR A 107 9.85 40.98 -6.58
CA TYR A 107 10.21 41.11 -5.16
C TYR A 107 11.73 41.06 -4.95
N ASN A 108 12.41 40.05 -5.49
CA ASN A 108 13.88 39.94 -5.34
C ASN A 108 14.62 41.16 -5.98
N LYS A 109 14.17 41.66 -7.13
CA LYS A 109 14.72 42.86 -7.74
C LYS A 109 14.58 44.10 -6.85
N SER A 110 13.47 44.21 -6.14
CA SER A 110 13.19 45.38 -5.28
C SER A 110 14.12 45.47 -4.08
N LEU A 111 14.74 44.36 -3.66
CA LEU A 111 15.64 44.32 -2.51
C LEU A 111 17.03 44.95 -2.80
N ASN A 112 17.41 45.01 -4.07
CA ASN A 112 18.69 45.53 -4.52
C ASN A 112 19.92 44.98 -3.74
N THR A 113 19.91 43.64 -3.52
CA THR A 113 20.94 42.89 -2.82
C THR A 113 21.37 41.66 -3.63
N TYR A 114 22.63 41.25 -3.51
CA TYR A 114 23.12 39.99 -4.06
C TYR A 114 22.81 38.80 -3.18
N LEU A 115 22.39 39.00 -1.94
CA LEU A 115 22.10 37.93 -1.00
C LEU A 115 20.75 37.27 -1.24
N GLY A 116 19.89 37.84 -2.11
CA GLY A 116 18.56 37.32 -2.41
C GLY A 116 17.61 37.40 -1.21
N SER A 117 16.57 36.56 -1.19
CA SER A 117 15.58 36.56 -0.12
C SER A 117 15.15 35.11 0.25
N ASP A 118 14.33 35.02 1.28
CA ASP A 118 13.67 33.74 1.69
C ASP A 118 12.41 33.42 0.87
N ALA A 119 12.13 34.20 -0.19
CA ALA A 119 11.05 33.89 -1.11
C ALA A 119 11.33 32.58 -1.86
N LEU A 120 10.28 31.83 -2.10
CA LEU A 120 10.33 30.60 -2.91
C LEU A 120 9.13 30.51 -3.86
N MET A 121 9.30 29.70 -4.88
CA MET A 121 8.28 29.47 -5.89
C MET A 121 8.23 27.98 -6.24
N ILE A 122 7.04 27.44 -6.39
CA ILE A 122 6.83 26.06 -6.83
C ILE A 122 6.13 26.06 -8.18
N ALA A 123 6.74 25.41 -9.16
CA ALA A 123 6.14 25.08 -10.45
C ALA A 123 5.71 23.60 -10.41
N PRO A 124 4.43 23.32 -10.18
CA PRO A 124 3.91 21.96 -10.26
C PRO A 124 3.84 21.51 -11.72
N TYR A 125 3.93 20.18 -11.94
CA TYR A 125 3.75 19.54 -13.25
C TYR A 125 4.74 20.03 -14.34
N VAL A 126 6.02 20.15 -13.99
CA VAL A 126 7.09 20.39 -14.97
C VAL A 126 7.39 19.08 -15.69
N GLU A 127 7.17 19.09 -16.99
CA GLU A 127 7.38 17.95 -17.87
C GLU A 127 8.85 17.88 -18.32
N ILE A 128 9.55 16.80 -17.96
CA ILE A 128 10.91 16.50 -18.41
C ILE A 128 10.80 15.82 -19.79
N ILE A 129 11.36 16.46 -20.81
CA ILE A 129 11.28 16.05 -22.22
C ILE A 129 12.59 15.54 -22.79
N LYS A 130 13.71 15.72 -22.08
CA LYS A 130 15.05 15.29 -22.53
C LYS A 130 15.81 14.57 -21.42
N ASP A 131 16.67 13.66 -21.84
CA ASP A 131 17.57 12.93 -20.96
C ASP A 131 18.81 13.76 -20.53
N ALA A 132 19.75 13.11 -19.83
CA ALA A 132 20.99 13.72 -19.37
C ALA A 132 21.91 14.19 -20.53
N ASN A 133 21.83 13.56 -21.70
CA ASN A 133 22.61 13.91 -22.87
C ASN A 133 21.95 15.02 -23.72
N GLY A 134 20.69 15.32 -23.48
CA GLY A 134 19.89 16.28 -24.22
C GLY A 134 19.07 15.67 -25.36
N ASP A 135 19.02 14.35 -25.43
CA ASP A 135 18.18 13.61 -26.39
C ASP A 135 16.72 13.59 -25.92
N LEU A 136 15.79 13.60 -26.87
CA LEU A 136 14.37 13.51 -26.56
C LEU A 136 14.04 12.16 -25.94
N LEU A 137 13.16 12.19 -24.92
CA LEU A 137 12.62 10.99 -24.29
C LEU A 137 11.47 10.42 -25.12
N ASP A 138 11.36 9.10 -25.19
CA ASP A 138 10.21 8.42 -25.78
C ASP A 138 8.97 8.65 -24.90
N ASP A 139 9.14 8.51 -23.57
CA ASP A 139 8.12 8.82 -22.57
C ASP A 139 8.57 9.98 -21.68
N THR A 140 7.76 11.02 -21.59
CA THR A 140 8.01 12.16 -20.72
C THR A 140 7.59 11.84 -19.28
N VAL A 141 8.25 12.47 -18.31
CA VAL A 141 7.90 12.32 -16.89
C VAL A 141 7.64 13.68 -16.27
N VAL A 142 6.77 13.72 -15.27
CA VAL A 142 6.35 14.96 -14.60
C VAL A 142 6.92 15.01 -13.20
N VAL A 143 7.47 16.18 -12.84
CA VAL A 143 7.97 16.50 -11.49
C VAL A 143 7.48 17.88 -11.07
N SER A 144 7.54 18.19 -9.78
CA SER A 144 7.42 19.58 -9.32
C SER A 144 8.81 20.21 -9.19
N VAL A 145 8.94 21.51 -9.42
CA VAL A 145 10.20 22.22 -9.29
C VAL A 145 10.09 23.36 -8.28
N LEU A 146 10.96 23.32 -7.26
CA LEU A 146 11.12 24.37 -6.27
C LEU A 146 12.19 25.34 -6.73
N THR A 147 11.86 26.61 -6.86
CA THR A 147 12.79 27.69 -7.17
C THR A 147 13.07 28.48 -5.90
N CYS A 148 14.32 28.45 -5.43
CA CYS A 148 14.80 29.20 -4.28
C CYS A 148 16.26 29.63 -4.54
N ALA A 149 16.53 30.94 -4.50
CA ALA A 149 17.86 31.46 -4.78
C ALA A 149 18.77 31.38 -3.55
N ALA A 150 20.00 30.86 -3.76
CA ALA A 150 21.08 30.99 -2.79
C ALA A 150 21.64 32.42 -2.75
N PRO A 151 22.28 32.81 -1.66
CA PRO A 151 23.06 34.06 -1.63
C PRO A 151 24.16 34.03 -2.69
N MET A 152 24.36 35.13 -3.44
CA MET A 152 25.45 35.27 -4.39
C MET A 152 26.58 36.00 -3.70
N ILE A 153 27.53 35.27 -3.11
CA ILE A 153 28.65 35.83 -2.34
C ILE A 153 29.92 36.06 -3.17
N SER A 154 29.89 35.70 -4.45
CA SER A 154 30.96 36.06 -5.39
C SER A 154 31.22 37.60 -5.46
N HIS A 155 30.24 38.42 -5.05
CA HIS A 155 30.34 39.87 -4.91
C HIS A 155 30.55 40.34 -3.48
N GLY A 156 30.82 39.41 -2.54
CA GLY A 156 30.99 39.68 -1.12
C GLY A 156 29.74 39.43 -0.29
N LYS A 157 29.88 39.44 1.02
CA LYS A 157 28.82 39.15 2.00
C LYS A 157 28.10 40.39 2.54
N GLU A 158 28.20 41.52 1.82
CA GLU A 158 27.55 42.81 2.17
C GLU A 158 27.83 43.27 3.62
N GLY A 159 29.02 42.97 4.13
CA GLY A 159 29.48 43.38 5.47
C GLY A 159 29.11 42.41 6.60
N MET A 160 28.45 41.28 6.30
CA MET A 160 28.19 40.24 7.30
C MET A 160 29.45 39.51 7.73
N SER A 161 29.55 39.16 8.99
CA SER A 161 30.49 38.17 9.50
C SER A 161 30.17 36.76 9.00
N GLU A 162 31.13 35.84 9.14
CA GLU A 162 30.90 34.43 8.79
C GLU A 162 29.69 33.82 9.53
N SER A 163 29.60 34.09 10.85
CA SER A 163 28.50 33.58 11.67
C SER A 163 27.13 34.13 11.25
N GLU A 164 27.05 35.45 10.98
CA GLU A 164 25.79 36.06 10.50
C GLU A 164 25.36 35.50 9.13
N TYR A 165 26.35 35.26 8.26
CA TYR A 165 26.10 34.63 6.97
C TYR A 165 25.59 33.17 7.13
N GLU A 166 26.26 32.36 7.95
CA GLU A 166 25.85 30.98 8.20
C GLU A 166 24.44 30.90 8.83
N ASP A 167 24.14 31.78 9.80
CA ASP A 167 22.81 31.86 10.42
C ASP A 167 21.72 32.24 9.40
N MET A 168 22.01 33.21 8.53
CA MET A 168 21.09 33.59 7.45
C MET A 168 20.83 32.42 6.50
N VAL A 169 21.87 31.73 6.04
CA VAL A 169 21.77 30.57 5.12
C VAL A 169 21.03 29.44 5.80
N TYR A 170 21.37 29.12 7.06
CA TYR A 170 20.69 28.10 7.84
C TYR A 170 19.17 28.35 7.96
N ASN A 171 18.81 29.60 8.33
CA ASN A 171 17.40 29.98 8.47
C ASN A 171 16.66 29.88 7.14
N ARG A 172 17.31 30.20 6.01
CA ARG A 172 16.73 30.06 4.66
C ARG A 172 16.51 28.59 4.28
N ILE A 173 17.49 27.71 4.56
CA ILE A 173 17.37 26.26 4.36
C ILE A 173 16.22 25.72 5.21
N MET A 174 16.15 26.07 6.49
CA MET A 174 15.07 25.65 7.38
C MET A 174 13.70 26.14 6.90
N GLY A 175 13.60 27.40 6.50
CA GLY A 175 12.37 27.97 5.95
C GLY A 175 11.90 27.24 4.69
N MET A 176 12.84 26.96 3.78
CA MET A 176 12.58 26.20 2.55
C MET A 176 12.08 24.79 2.86
N LEU A 177 12.79 24.03 3.68
CA LEU A 177 12.44 22.65 4.03
C LEU A 177 11.09 22.57 4.76
N LYS A 178 10.87 23.45 5.74
CA LYS A 178 9.58 23.51 6.46
C LYS A 178 8.43 23.86 5.53
N CYS A 179 8.61 24.84 4.65
CA CYS A 179 7.56 25.24 3.72
C CYS A 179 7.16 24.09 2.77
N VAL A 180 8.12 23.38 2.19
CA VAL A 180 7.81 22.26 1.28
C VAL A 180 7.21 21.07 2.01
N ALA A 181 7.60 20.81 3.27
CA ALA A 181 6.97 19.80 4.11
C ALA A 181 5.50 20.15 4.42
N TYR A 182 5.23 21.43 4.77
CA TYR A 182 3.88 21.95 4.98
C TYR A 182 2.99 21.76 3.74
N LEU A 183 3.55 21.99 2.55
CA LEU A 183 2.86 21.85 1.27
C LEU A 183 2.67 20.38 0.83
N GLY A 184 3.10 19.42 1.63
CA GLY A 184 2.84 18.00 1.37
C GLY A 184 3.90 17.27 0.54
N TYR A 185 5.00 17.91 0.15
CA TYR A 185 6.08 17.24 -0.57
C TYR A 185 6.88 16.32 0.35
N ARG A 186 7.09 15.07 -0.08
CA ARG A 186 7.76 14.02 0.71
C ARG A 186 9.04 13.50 0.08
N HIS A 187 9.22 13.69 -1.21
CA HIS A 187 10.39 13.26 -1.97
C HIS A 187 11.10 14.45 -2.56
N LEU A 188 12.32 14.72 -2.12
CA LEU A 188 13.11 15.88 -2.54
C LEU A 188 14.35 15.44 -3.31
N VAL A 189 14.62 16.09 -4.43
CA VAL A 189 15.91 16.06 -5.13
C VAL A 189 16.52 17.45 -4.99
N LEU A 190 17.47 17.57 -4.09
CA LEU A 190 18.22 18.80 -3.79
C LEU A 190 19.56 18.82 -4.56
N GLY A 191 20.39 19.84 -4.34
CA GLY A 191 21.68 19.97 -5.01
C GLY A 191 22.66 20.85 -4.23
N ALA A 192 23.84 21.07 -4.80
CA ALA A 192 24.87 21.95 -4.23
C ALA A 192 24.48 23.44 -4.39
N TRP A 193 23.53 23.87 -3.56
CA TRP A 193 22.82 25.12 -3.63
C TRP A 193 23.75 26.34 -3.48
N GLY A 194 23.94 27.06 -4.57
CA GLY A 194 24.81 28.21 -4.64
C GLY A 194 26.33 27.94 -4.71
N CYS A 195 26.74 26.67 -4.74
CA CYS A 195 28.19 26.31 -4.71
C CYS A 195 28.91 26.44 -6.05
N GLY A 196 28.21 26.87 -7.10
CA GLY A 196 28.78 27.16 -8.41
C GLY A 196 29.09 28.64 -8.58
N ALA A 197 28.47 29.30 -9.57
CA ALA A 197 28.69 30.71 -9.94
C ALA A 197 28.40 31.69 -8.80
N PHE A 198 27.60 31.32 -7.79
CA PHE A 198 27.31 32.19 -6.64
C PHE A 198 28.40 32.17 -5.58
N GLY A 199 29.36 31.24 -5.64
CA GLY A 199 30.60 31.24 -4.86
C GLY A 199 30.48 30.75 -3.41
N ASN A 200 29.36 30.10 -3.04
CA ASN A 200 29.24 29.53 -1.71
C ASN A 200 30.12 28.28 -1.57
N ASP A 201 30.72 28.11 -0.38
CA ASP A 201 31.54 26.95 -0.07
C ASP A 201 30.68 25.70 0.12
N ALA A 202 30.98 24.64 -0.63
CA ALA A 202 30.22 23.40 -0.59
C ALA A 202 30.29 22.68 0.77
N HIS A 203 31.43 22.83 1.50
CA HIS A 203 31.56 22.32 2.85
C HIS A 203 30.53 22.97 3.80
N VAL A 204 30.50 24.31 3.80
CA VAL A 204 29.58 25.09 4.65
C VAL A 204 28.12 24.80 4.30
N ILE A 205 27.75 24.84 3.01
CA ILE A 205 26.36 24.60 2.57
C ILE A 205 25.93 23.19 2.89
N SER A 206 26.75 22.17 2.65
CA SER A 206 26.47 20.78 2.99
C SER A 206 26.24 20.58 4.50
N ASP A 207 27.09 21.21 5.34
CA ASP A 207 26.96 21.13 6.80
C ASP A 207 25.70 21.83 7.32
N LEU A 208 25.32 22.95 6.72
CA LEU A 208 24.09 23.67 7.09
C LEU A 208 22.83 22.86 6.67
N PHE A 209 22.83 22.22 5.51
CA PHE A 209 21.77 21.28 5.15
C PHE A 209 21.73 20.08 6.11
N TYR A 210 22.88 19.51 6.44
CA TYR A 210 22.98 18.40 7.39
C TYR A 210 22.40 18.78 8.76
N LYS A 211 22.80 19.94 9.30
CA LYS A 211 22.29 20.48 10.57
C LYS A 211 20.77 20.69 10.51
N ALA A 212 20.26 21.32 9.45
CA ALA A 212 18.84 21.60 9.28
C ALA A 212 18.00 20.30 9.19
N LEU A 213 18.46 19.33 8.42
CA LEU A 213 17.77 18.04 8.27
C LEU A 213 17.82 17.22 9.55
N LYS A 214 18.94 17.24 10.28
CA LYS A 214 19.02 16.60 11.62
C LYS A 214 18.04 17.24 12.59
N GLU A 215 17.93 18.56 12.65
CA GLU A 215 16.99 19.25 13.52
C GLU A 215 15.53 18.95 13.17
N MET A 216 15.20 18.88 11.88
CA MET A 216 13.83 18.61 11.41
C MET A 216 13.40 17.15 11.63
N ASN A 217 14.26 16.21 11.28
CA ASN A 217 13.94 14.78 11.28
C ASN A 217 14.34 14.08 12.60
N TYR A 218 15.28 14.64 13.36
CA TYR A 218 15.86 14.02 14.56
C TYR A 218 15.21 14.51 15.85
N ASN A 219 13.91 14.33 15.97
CA ASN A 219 13.28 14.48 17.28
C ASN A 219 13.05 13.08 17.86
N LYS A 220 13.78 12.71 18.91
CA LYS A 220 13.68 11.40 19.61
C LYS A 220 12.26 10.99 20.02
N LEU A 221 11.32 11.95 19.99
CA LEU A 221 9.90 11.77 20.32
C LEU A 221 8.99 11.56 19.08
N ARG A 222 9.55 11.62 17.86
CA ARG A 222 8.76 11.44 16.63
C ARG A 222 9.04 10.07 16.03
N GLU A 223 8.05 9.21 16.04
CA GLU A 223 8.07 7.92 15.33
C GLU A 223 8.00 8.08 13.80
N LYS A 224 7.93 9.32 13.28
CA LYS A 224 7.60 9.60 11.87
C LYS A 224 8.38 10.80 11.35
N ASP A 225 9.05 10.64 10.21
CA ASP A 225 9.80 11.70 9.53
C ASP A 225 8.89 12.57 8.64
N LEU A 226 9.30 13.84 8.41
CA LEU A 226 8.57 14.76 7.53
C LEU A 226 8.76 14.42 6.05
N PHE A 227 9.85 13.76 5.69
CA PHE A 227 10.19 13.35 4.33
C PHE A 227 10.39 11.84 4.25
N ARG A 228 10.02 11.25 3.14
CA ARG A 228 10.31 9.84 2.84
C ARG A 228 11.72 9.66 2.31
N ARG A 229 12.14 10.60 1.45
CA ARG A 229 13.45 10.55 0.83
C ARG A 229 13.96 11.92 0.45
N ILE A 230 15.24 12.15 0.70
CA ILE A 230 15.97 13.34 0.28
C ILE A 230 17.23 12.88 -0.42
N ASP A 231 17.35 13.18 -1.69
CA ASP A 231 18.54 12.89 -2.49
C ASP A 231 19.23 14.20 -2.89
N PHE A 232 20.56 14.22 -2.88
CA PHE A 232 21.35 15.31 -3.42
C PHE A 232 21.93 14.91 -4.78
N ALA A 233 21.49 15.61 -5.82
CA ALA A 233 22.06 15.53 -7.16
C ALA A 233 23.14 16.58 -7.32
N VAL A 234 24.40 16.19 -7.22
CA VAL A 234 25.54 17.11 -7.31
C VAL A 234 26.42 16.74 -8.49
N LEU A 235 26.04 17.26 -9.68
CA LEU A 235 26.81 17.04 -10.89
C LEU A 235 28.10 17.89 -10.84
N ASP A 236 29.22 17.26 -10.48
CA ASP A 236 30.53 17.87 -10.39
C ASP A 236 31.49 17.20 -11.39
N ARG A 237 31.86 17.92 -12.44
CA ARG A 237 32.76 17.49 -13.50
C ARG A 237 34.20 18.01 -13.31
N THR A 238 34.49 18.66 -12.18
CA THR A 238 35.84 19.10 -11.85
C THR A 238 36.72 17.89 -11.53
N GLN A 239 38.02 18.02 -11.70
CA GLN A 239 38.96 16.92 -11.47
C GLN A 239 38.97 16.44 -10.02
N ASP A 240 38.84 17.36 -9.07
CA ASP A 240 38.83 17.09 -7.65
C ASP A 240 37.47 16.69 -7.11
N GLN A 241 36.37 16.99 -7.86
CA GLN A 241 34.98 16.74 -7.45
C GLN A 241 34.66 17.28 -6.05
N TYR A 242 35.14 18.44 -5.73
CA TYR A 242 35.04 19.02 -4.39
C TYR A 242 33.58 19.17 -3.91
N ASN A 243 32.71 19.77 -4.72
CA ASN A 243 31.31 19.95 -4.34
C ASN A 243 30.62 18.59 -4.10
N PHE A 244 30.81 17.62 -4.99
CA PHE A 244 30.24 16.29 -4.82
C PHE A 244 30.76 15.61 -3.55
N LYS A 245 32.06 15.63 -3.29
CA LYS A 245 32.66 14.99 -2.10
C LYS A 245 32.15 15.56 -0.79
N GLU A 246 31.93 16.89 -0.70
CA GLU A 246 31.44 17.53 0.52
C GLU A 246 29.97 17.14 0.81
N PHE A 247 29.13 17.09 -0.22
CA PHE A 247 27.75 16.59 -0.04
C PHE A 247 27.72 15.09 0.19
N TYR A 248 28.54 14.29 -0.50
CA TYR A 248 28.64 12.87 -0.29
C TYR A 248 29.09 12.52 1.14
N ARG A 249 29.99 13.30 1.72
CA ARG A 249 30.46 13.18 3.11
C ARG A 249 29.28 13.19 4.11
N ASN A 250 28.29 14.04 3.89
CA ASN A 250 27.15 14.21 4.79
C ASN A 250 25.94 13.35 4.43
N PHE A 251 25.72 13.06 3.14
CA PHE A 251 24.46 12.50 2.64
C PHE A 251 24.60 11.16 1.91
N ALA A 252 25.80 10.57 1.82
CA ALA A 252 25.89 9.17 1.46
C ALA A 252 25.09 8.35 2.48
N PHE A 253 24.41 7.30 2.01
CA PHE A 253 23.49 6.50 2.83
C PHE A 253 24.09 6.11 4.20
N ASP A 254 25.38 5.71 4.22
CA ASP A 254 26.08 5.29 5.46
C ASP A 254 26.60 6.46 6.30
N ASN A 255 26.53 7.70 5.82
CA ASN A 255 27.21 8.85 6.44
C ASN A 255 26.26 9.79 7.18
N PHE A 256 24.98 9.87 6.79
CA PHE A 256 24.02 10.77 7.42
C PHE A 256 23.74 10.39 8.88
N TYR A 257 23.87 9.13 9.21
CA TYR A 257 23.55 8.54 10.52
C TYR A 257 24.82 8.10 11.28
N ARG A 258 25.89 8.87 11.22
CA ARG A 258 27.10 8.60 12.04
C ARG A 258 26.79 8.84 13.51
N ASP A 259 27.23 7.91 14.34
CA ASP A 259 27.33 7.92 15.79
C ASP A 259 26.03 7.69 16.60
N GLU A 260 26.14 6.85 17.59
CA GLU A 260 25.22 6.51 18.71
C GLU A 260 23.88 5.83 18.38
N ASP A 261 23.35 5.96 17.15
CA ASP A 261 22.00 5.47 16.77
C ASP A 261 22.04 4.32 15.74
N GLN A 262 23.20 3.72 15.43
CA GLN A 262 23.29 2.70 14.38
C GLN A 262 22.41 1.47 14.71
N GLN A 263 22.37 1.06 15.98
CA GLN A 263 21.53 -0.07 16.40
C GLN A 263 20.02 0.28 16.34
N GLU A 264 19.62 1.47 16.80
CA GLU A 264 18.22 1.92 16.71
C GLU A 264 17.80 2.13 15.24
N MET A 265 18.75 2.57 14.40
CA MET A 265 18.52 2.75 12.97
C MET A 265 18.36 1.40 12.26
N ASP A 266 19.23 0.44 12.52
CA ASP A 266 19.15 -0.89 11.93
C ASP A 266 17.85 -1.58 12.32
N GLU A 267 17.40 -1.41 13.57
CA GLU A 267 16.11 -1.91 14.03
C GLU A 267 14.93 -1.18 13.37
N ALA A 268 15.01 0.15 13.20
CA ALA A 268 13.96 0.93 12.55
C ALA A 268 13.88 0.59 11.04
N MET A 269 15.02 0.52 10.35
CA MET A 269 15.07 0.09 8.94
C MET A 269 14.58 -1.34 8.76
N LYS A 270 14.89 -2.22 9.70
CA LYS A 270 14.35 -3.58 9.73
C LYS A 270 12.84 -3.57 9.85
N ARG A 271 12.27 -2.77 10.75
CA ARG A 271 10.80 -2.62 10.93
C ARG A 271 10.12 -2.07 9.68
N ILE A 272 10.73 -1.07 9.01
CA ILE A 272 10.20 -0.51 7.75
C ILE A 272 10.19 -1.59 6.67
N ARG A 273 11.31 -2.26 6.47
CA ARG A 273 11.43 -3.32 5.47
C ARG A 273 10.48 -4.48 5.74
N GLU A 274 10.33 -4.87 7.01
CA GLU A 274 9.34 -5.87 7.42
C GLU A 274 7.92 -5.41 7.09
N LYS A 275 7.59 -4.13 7.31
CA LYS A 275 6.27 -3.59 7.00
C LYS A 275 6.00 -3.56 5.50
N GLU A 276 6.98 -3.18 4.68
CA GLU A 276 6.88 -3.20 3.21
C GLU A 276 6.70 -4.63 2.69
N ILE A 277 7.50 -5.58 3.20
CA ILE A 277 7.36 -7.00 2.86
C ILE A 277 6.00 -7.53 3.29
N ASN A 278 5.53 -7.18 4.48
CA ASN A 278 4.22 -7.61 4.95
C ASN A 278 3.09 -7.01 4.12
N LEU A 279 3.18 -5.76 3.72
CA LEU A 279 2.21 -5.11 2.84
C LEU A 279 2.11 -5.82 1.50
N ASP A 280 3.26 -6.12 0.87
CA ASP A 280 3.31 -6.85 -0.39
C ASP A 280 2.67 -8.24 -0.28
N LYS A 281 2.97 -8.97 0.81
CA LYS A 281 2.38 -10.28 1.09
C LYS A 281 0.88 -10.23 1.39
N ILE A 282 0.41 -9.20 2.13
CA ILE A 282 -1.01 -9.01 2.45
C ILE A 282 -1.79 -8.69 1.18
N ARG A 283 -1.29 -7.78 0.35
CA ARG A 283 -1.84 -7.49 -0.98
C ARG A 283 -1.86 -8.75 -1.84
N GLY A 284 -0.73 -9.48 -1.85
CA GLY A 284 -0.58 -10.74 -2.58
C GLY A 284 -1.61 -11.77 -2.16
N SER A 285 -1.84 -11.94 -0.86
CA SER A 285 -2.82 -12.89 -0.34
C SER A 285 -4.26 -12.55 -0.78
N LEU A 286 -4.71 -11.31 -0.59
CA LEU A 286 -6.08 -10.93 -0.95
C LEU A 286 -6.29 -10.89 -2.47
N ALA A 287 -5.38 -10.27 -3.21
CA ALA A 287 -5.47 -10.21 -4.67
C ALA A 287 -5.30 -11.60 -5.28
N GLY A 288 -4.37 -12.42 -4.77
CA GLY A 288 -4.16 -13.79 -5.23
C GLY A 288 -5.39 -14.67 -5.03
N GLY A 289 -6.06 -14.53 -3.88
CA GLY A 289 -7.33 -15.22 -3.65
C GLY A 289 -8.40 -14.82 -4.66
N ALA A 290 -8.56 -13.52 -4.90
CA ALA A 290 -9.53 -13.01 -5.88
C ALA A 290 -9.18 -13.40 -7.33
N VAL A 291 -7.88 -13.55 -7.65
CA VAL A 291 -7.45 -14.08 -8.96
C VAL A 291 -7.87 -15.54 -9.12
N GLY A 292 -7.62 -16.37 -8.11
CA GLY A 292 -8.00 -17.77 -8.12
C GLY A 292 -9.51 -17.96 -8.20
N ASP A 293 -10.26 -17.20 -7.39
CA ASP A 293 -11.73 -17.12 -7.42
C ASP A 293 -12.24 -16.76 -8.84
N ALA A 294 -11.82 -15.60 -9.38
CA ALA A 294 -12.31 -15.15 -10.68
C ALA A 294 -11.96 -16.07 -11.86
N LEU A 295 -10.83 -16.78 -11.77
CA LEU A 295 -10.45 -17.77 -12.78
C LEU A 295 -11.31 -19.04 -12.66
N GLY A 296 -11.54 -19.51 -11.42
CA GLY A 296 -12.32 -20.69 -11.11
C GLY A 296 -13.82 -20.52 -11.35
N TYR A 297 -14.36 -19.34 -11.00
CA TYR A 297 -15.78 -19.02 -11.16
C TYR A 297 -16.27 -19.19 -12.61
N ALA A 298 -15.40 -18.93 -13.60
CA ALA A 298 -15.73 -19.14 -15.01
C ALA A 298 -16.02 -20.60 -15.38
N VAL A 299 -15.58 -21.57 -14.57
CA VAL A 299 -15.66 -23.01 -14.84
C VAL A 299 -16.26 -23.84 -13.70
N GLU A 300 -16.64 -23.23 -12.57
CA GLU A 300 -17.12 -23.86 -11.32
C GLU A 300 -18.16 -24.97 -11.54
N PHE A 301 -19.12 -24.73 -12.43
CA PHE A 301 -20.20 -25.72 -12.69
C PHE A 301 -19.96 -26.59 -13.93
N TRP A 302 -18.72 -26.61 -14.45
CA TRP A 302 -18.37 -27.33 -15.66
C TRP A 302 -17.73 -28.68 -15.34
N GLY A 303 -18.04 -29.68 -16.16
CA GLY A 303 -17.28 -30.93 -16.17
C GLY A 303 -15.97 -30.75 -16.97
N GLU A 304 -14.98 -31.58 -16.67
CA GLU A 304 -13.64 -31.56 -17.32
C GLU A 304 -13.73 -31.64 -18.84
N GLU A 305 -14.63 -32.45 -19.40
CA GLU A 305 -14.86 -32.51 -20.86
C GLU A 305 -15.24 -31.14 -21.45
N GLN A 306 -15.99 -30.32 -20.70
CA GLN A 306 -16.40 -29.01 -21.13
C GLN A 306 -15.24 -28.02 -21.00
N ILE A 307 -14.50 -28.06 -19.87
CA ILE A 307 -13.35 -27.22 -19.62
C ILE A 307 -12.29 -27.45 -20.70
N PHE A 308 -11.81 -28.70 -20.84
CA PHE A 308 -10.74 -29.02 -21.80
C PHE A 308 -11.25 -28.97 -23.25
N GLY A 309 -12.54 -29.20 -23.49
CA GLY A 309 -13.14 -29.06 -24.83
C GLY A 309 -13.16 -27.60 -25.31
N LYS A 310 -13.35 -26.62 -24.39
CA LYS A 310 -13.36 -25.18 -24.72
C LYS A 310 -11.98 -24.56 -24.74
N TYR A 311 -11.15 -24.85 -23.72
CA TYR A 311 -9.90 -24.17 -23.49
C TYR A 311 -8.66 -24.96 -23.92
N GLY A 312 -8.82 -26.19 -24.39
CA GLY A 312 -7.73 -27.08 -24.81
C GLY A 312 -7.11 -27.88 -23.66
N GLU A 313 -6.03 -28.62 -23.94
CA GLU A 313 -5.43 -29.59 -23.01
C GLU A 313 -4.97 -28.99 -21.66
N ARG A 314 -4.70 -27.69 -21.64
CA ARG A 314 -4.25 -26.98 -20.41
C ARG A 314 -5.41 -26.42 -19.58
N GLY A 315 -6.67 -26.57 -20.03
CA GLY A 315 -7.82 -25.94 -19.42
C GLY A 315 -7.78 -24.41 -19.50
N ILE A 316 -8.52 -23.75 -18.61
CA ILE A 316 -8.55 -22.28 -18.53
C ILE A 316 -7.23 -21.76 -17.96
N THR A 317 -6.53 -20.90 -18.71
CA THR A 317 -5.22 -20.31 -18.37
C THR A 317 -5.19 -18.80 -18.42
N GLU A 318 -6.33 -18.19 -18.77
CA GLU A 318 -6.54 -16.74 -18.85
C GLU A 318 -7.98 -16.45 -18.44
N TYR A 319 -8.26 -15.23 -18.01
CA TYR A 319 -9.62 -14.84 -17.62
C TYR A 319 -10.62 -14.93 -18.77
N GLU A 320 -11.81 -15.42 -18.47
CA GLU A 320 -13.00 -15.18 -19.26
C GLU A 320 -13.63 -13.85 -18.80
N LEU A 321 -13.57 -12.82 -19.67
CA LEU A 321 -14.06 -11.50 -19.31
C LEU A 321 -15.57 -11.38 -19.59
N ASP A 322 -16.30 -10.81 -18.65
CA ASP A 322 -17.70 -10.46 -18.84
C ASP A 322 -17.87 -9.46 -19.99
N SER A 323 -18.81 -9.74 -20.88
CA SER A 323 -19.00 -8.97 -22.10
C SER A 323 -19.52 -7.53 -21.90
N PHE A 324 -20.09 -7.22 -20.73
CA PHE A 324 -20.64 -5.89 -20.41
C PHE A 324 -19.63 -5.03 -19.67
N THR A 325 -18.89 -5.61 -18.72
CA THR A 325 -17.96 -4.89 -17.86
C THR A 325 -16.52 -4.95 -18.36
N GLY A 326 -16.17 -5.94 -19.19
CA GLY A 326 -14.80 -6.22 -19.60
C GLY A 326 -13.91 -6.70 -18.44
N LYS A 327 -14.51 -7.21 -17.36
CA LYS A 327 -13.82 -7.67 -16.16
C LYS A 327 -13.94 -9.18 -15.97
N ALA A 328 -12.95 -9.77 -15.32
CA ALA A 328 -13.05 -11.09 -14.74
C ALA A 328 -13.85 -10.98 -13.44
N LEU A 329 -14.99 -11.64 -13.40
CA LEU A 329 -15.94 -11.49 -12.30
C LEU A 329 -15.52 -12.37 -11.12
N ILE A 330 -15.57 -11.80 -9.92
CA ILE A 330 -15.39 -12.53 -8.66
C ILE A 330 -16.69 -13.22 -8.25
N SER A 331 -16.60 -14.29 -7.44
CA SER A 331 -17.74 -14.97 -6.82
C SER A 331 -18.05 -14.44 -5.40
N ASP A 332 -18.90 -15.15 -4.65
CA ASP A 332 -19.16 -14.87 -3.24
C ASP A 332 -17.93 -15.13 -2.35
N ASP A 333 -16.95 -15.90 -2.79
CA ASP A 333 -15.68 -16.14 -2.11
C ASP A 333 -14.94 -14.83 -1.81
N THR A 334 -14.66 -14.02 -2.84
CA THR A 334 -14.02 -12.72 -2.69
C THR A 334 -14.95 -11.72 -2.01
N GLN A 335 -16.26 -11.73 -2.34
CA GLN A 335 -17.21 -10.85 -1.66
C GLN A 335 -17.16 -11.07 -0.15
N MET A 336 -17.32 -12.30 0.33
CA MET A 336 -17.31 -12.62 1.76
C MET A 336 -15.94 -12.39 2.40
N THR A 337 -14.84 -12.58 1.67
CA THR A 337 -13.48 -12.23 2.11
C THR A 337 -13.37 -10.72 2.43
N LEU A 338 -13.89 -9.84 1.57
CA LEU A 338 -13.91 -8.40 1.82
C LEU A 338 -14.76 -8.04 3.04
N PHE A 339 -15.93 -8.65 3.22
CA PHE A 339 -16.76 -8.43 4.40
C PHE A 339 -16.13 -9.00 5.68
N THR A 340 -15.36 -10.08 5.60
CA THR A 340 -14.54 -10.57 6.73
C THR A 340 -13.53 -9.51 7.14
N ALA A 341 -12.72 -9.00 6.20
CA ALA A 341 -11.73 -7.97 6.46
C ALA A 341 -12.36 -6.70 7.07
N ASN A 342 -13.46 -6.22 6.47
CA ASN A 342 -14.18 -5.06 7.01
C ASN A 342 -14.65 -5.28 8.44
N GLY A 343 -15.21 -6.45 8.77
CA GLY A 343 -15.67 -6.77 10.12
C GLY A 343 -14.54 -6.71 11.14
N LEU A 344 -13.36 -7.27 10.81
CA LEU A 344 -12.18 -7.23 11.66
C LEU A 344 -11.72 -5.80 11.92
N LEU A 345 -11.59 -4.99 10.86
CA LEU A 345 -11.15 -3.59 10.95
C LEU A 345 -12.11 -2.70 11.73
N VAL A 346 -13.42 -2.92 11.60
CA VAL A 346 -14.43 -2.25 12.46
C VAL A 346 -14.26 -2.63 13.92
N GLY A 347 -14.01 -3.92 14.20
CA GLY A 347 -13.77 -4.42 15.55
C GLY A 347 -12.55 -3.78 16.19
N ASP A 348 -11.43 -3.74 15.46
CA ASP A 348 -10.16 -3.16 15.91
C ASP A 348 -10.28 -1.64 16.10
N THR A 349 -10.94 -0.95 15.16
CA THR A 349 -11.22 0.50 15.27
C THR A 349 -12.01 0.80 16.54
N ARG A 350 -13.03 -0.01 16.82
CA ARG A 350 -13.85 0.17 18.05
C ARG A 350 -13.02 -0.11 19.30
N GLY A 351 -12.16 -1.14 19.28
CA GLY A 351 -11.23 -1.44 20.37
C GLY A 351 -10.28 -0.28 20.63
N ALA A 352 -9.64 0.23 19.60
CA ALA A 352 -8.71 1.34 19.66
C ALA A 352 -9.36 2.64 20.20
N MET A 353 -10.57 2.97 19.71
CA MET A 353 -11.28 4.21 20.06
C MET A 353 -12.06 4.18 21.38
N ARG A 354 -12.25 3.01 21.99
CA ARG A 354 -13.06 2.86 23.22
C ARG A 354 -12.38 2.07 24.33
N GLY A 355 -11.15 1.59 24.10
CA GLY A 355 -10.41 0.76 25.06
C GLY A 355 -11.06 -0.60 25.35
N ILE A 356 -12.15 -0.96 24.68
CA ILE A 356 -12.87 -2.24 24.87
C ILE A 356 -13.03 -2.92 23.53
N GLN A 357 -12.34 -4.05 23.36
CA GLN A 357 -12.43 -4.89 22.18
C GLN A 357 -13.37 -6.08 22.43
N GLY A 358 -14.34 -6.27 21.53
CA GLY A 358 -15.15 -7.48 21.49
C GLY A 358 -14.44 -8.62 20.74
N TRP A 359 -15.05 -9.80 20.71
CA TRP A 359 -14.52 -10.90 19.93
C TRP A 359 -14.61 -10.61 18.42
N PRO A 360 -13.55 -10.88 17.63
CA PRO A 360 -13.52 -10.64 16.17
C PRO A 360 -14.73 -11.22 15.44
N ARG A 361 -15.08 -12.45 15.73
CA ARG A 361 -16.24 -13.17 15.15
C ARG A 361 -17.56 -12.42 15.24
N HIS A 362 -17.80 -11.62 16.30
CA HIS A 362 -19.04 -10.85 16.44
C HIS A 362 -19.13 -9.71 15.41
N TYR A 363 -18.03 -9.05 15.14
CA TYR A 363 -17.97 -7.98 14.13
C TYR A 363 -18.05 -8.54 12.72
N VAL A 364 -17.41 -9.69 12.47
CA VAL A 364 -17.51 -10.41 11.20
C VAL A 364 -18.93 -10.92 10.97
N ALA A 365 -19.58 -11.52 11.97
CA ALA A 365 -20.98 -11.93 11.86
C ALA A 365 -21.91 -10.74 11.53
N GLN A 366 -21.64 -9.55 12.07
CA GLN A 366 -22.35 -8.33 11.68
C GLN A 366 -22.07 -7.88 10.24
N ALA A 367 -20.82 -7.93 9.81
CA ALA A 367 -20.44 -7.61 8.43
C ALA A 367 -21.09 -8.56 7.43
N TYR A 368 -21.24 -9.83 7.79
CA TYR A 368 -21.97 -10.80 6.96
C TYR A 368 -23.49 -10.52 6.86
N GLN A 369 -24.09 -9.84 7.81
CA GLN A 369 -25.46 -9.34 7.65
C GLN A 369 -25.55 -8.24 6.58
N ASP A 370 -24.52 -7.42 6.44
CA ASP A 370 -24.44 -6.45 5.35
C ASP A 370 -24.19 -7.13 4.00
N TRP A 371 -23.33 -8.16 3.93
CA TRP A 371 -23.22 -8.99 2.74
C TRP A 371 -24.55 -9.65 2.37
N LEU A 372 -25.25 -10.27 3.33
CA LEU A 372 -26.57 -10.85 3.07
C LEU A 372 -27.56 -9.82 2.48
N TYR A 373 -27.51 -8.58 2.99
CA TYR A 373 -28.32 -7.49 2.44
C TYR A 373 -28.01 -7.22 0.97
N THR A 374 -26.73 -7.26 0.57
CA THR A 374 -26.34 -7.07 -0.83
C THR A 374 -26.82 -8.21 -1.75
N GLN A 375 -27.02 -9.42 -1.20
CA GLN A 375 -27.56 -10.57 -1.95
C GLN A 375 -29.08 -10.53 -2.10
N GLU A 376 -29.78 -9.87 -1.19
CA GLU A 376 -31.25 -9.83 -1.16
C GLU A 376 -31.85 -8.55 -1.77
N CYS A 377 -31.07 -7.47 -1.85
CA CYS A 377 -31.53 -6.17 -2.28
C CYS A 377 -30.70 -5.64 -3.45
N PRO A 378 -31.31 -4.95 -4.41
CA PRO A 378 -30.54 -4.20 -5.41
C PRO A 378 -29.85 -3.01 -4.76
N PHE A 379 -28.74 -2.55 -5.39
CA PHE A 379 -28.06 -1.33 -4.97
C PHE A 379 -29.01 -0.13 -4.98
N ASP A 380 -29.15 0.55 -3.82
CA ASP A 380 -29.98 1.73 -3.64
C ASP A 380 -29.32 2.63 -2.59
N LYS A 381 -28.70 3.71 -3.06
CA LYS A 381 -27.93 4.63 -2.25
C LYS A 381 -28.74 5.24 -1.11
N GLN A 382 -30.02 5.59 -1.33
CA GLN A 382 -30.89 6.16 -0.29
C GLN A 382 -31.16 5.16 0.81
N LYS A 383 -31.45 3.92 0.47
CA LYS A 383 -31.67 2.86 1.46
C LYS A 383 -30.43 2.54 2.28
N ILE A 384 -29.24 2.61 1.66
CA ILE A 384 -27.97 2.41 2.37
C ILE A 384 -27.77 3.54 3.39
N GLN A 385 -28.02 4.79 3.02
CA GLN A 385 -27.94 5.93 3.94
C GLN A 385 -28.95 5.79 5.08
N ASP A 386 -30.19 5.36 4.80
CA ASP A 386 -31.21 5.13 5.82
C ASP A 386 -30.78 4.01 6.79
N ARG A 387 -30.15 2.93 6.28
CA ARG A 387 -29.59 1.86 7.11
C ARG A 387 -28.45 2.36 8.02
N ARG A 388 -27.60 3.25 7.53
CA ARG A 388 -26.54 3.89 8.35
C ARG A 388 -27.14 4.74 9.46
N GLY A 389 -28.13 5.57 9.14
CA GLY A 389 -28.87 6.37 10.11
C GLY A 389 -29.51 5.53 11.24
N ASN A 390 -29.94 4.31 10.92
CA ASN A 390 -30.50 3.36 11.87
C ASN A 390 -29.47 2.38 12.46
N TYR A 391 -28.17 2.61 12.24
CA TYR A 391 -27.07 1.72 12.67
C TYR A 391 -27.20 0.27 12.19
N SER A 392 -27.88 0.04 11.06
CA SER A 392 -28.08 -1.28 10.47
C SER A 392 -27.05 -1.64 9.42
N CYS A 393 -26.27 -0.66 8.91
CA CYS A 393 -25.12 -0.86 8.03
C CYS A 393 -23.83 -0.68 8.84
N ARG A 394 -22.93 -1.66 8.74
CA ARG A 394 -21.65 -1.72 9.47
C ARG A 394 -20.45 -1.79 8.54
N SER A 395 -20.68 -1.64 7.24
CA SER A 395 -19.65 -1.75 6.22
C SER A 395 -19.72 -0.62 5.21
N TRP A 396 -18.56 0.00 4.92
CA TRP A 396 -18.45 0.93 3.81
C TRP A 396 -18.58 0.23 2.43
N LEU A 397 -18.40 -1.11 2.40
CA LEU A 397 -18.63 -1.93 1.21
C LEU A 397 -20.08 -1.87 0.70
N GLY A 398 -21.02 -1.42 1.55
CA GLY A 398 -22.39 -1.11 1.12
C GLY A 398 -22.48 -0.02 0.04
N ASP A 399 -21.44 0.80 -0.17
CA ASP A 399 -21.37 1.80 -1.25
C ASP A 399 -20.81 1.26 -2.56
N VAL A 400 -20.40 -0.01 -2.64
CA VAL A 400 -19.80 -0.65 -3.82
C VAL A 400 -20.89 -1.38 -4.61
N PRO A 401 -21.35 -0.85 -5.77
CA PRO A 401 -22.49 -1.40 -6.51
C PRO A 401 -22.28 -2.85 -6.99
N GLU A 402 -21.07 -3.21 -7.35
CA GLU A 402 -20.69 -4.52 -7.88
C GLU A 402 -20.98 -5.63 -6.87
N LEU A 403 -20.85 -5.34 -5.57
CA LEU A 403 -21.12 -6.29 -4.49
C LEU A 403 -22.61 -6.66 -4.33
N TYR A 404 -23.52 -5.97 -5.04
CA TYR A 404 -24.95 -6.29 -5.10
C TYR A 404 -25.30 -7.29 -6.22
N SER A 405 -24.30 -7.80 -6.89
CA SER A 405 -24.48 -8.88 -7.86
C SER A 405 -24.44 -10.23 -7.14
N SER A 406 -25.48 -11.06 -7.33
CA SER A 406 -25.47 -12.44 -6.84
C SER A 406 -24.51 -13.26 -7.70
N ARG A 407 -23.50 -13.85 -7.08
CA ARG A 407 -22.39 -14.57 -7.72
C ARG A 407 -22.26 -15.96 -7.13
N ALA A 408 -23.22 -16.83 -7.45
CA ALA A 408 -23.31 -18.20 -6.98
C ALA A 408 -23.25 -18.41 -5.44
N PRO A 409 -23.89 -17.54 -4.61
CA PRO A 409 -23.72 -17.61 -3.17
C PRO A 409 -24.21 -18.95 -2.61
N GLY A 410 -23.38 -19.56 -1.77
CA GLY A 410 -23.67 -20.85 -1.14
C GLY A 410 -24.96 -20.84 -0.32
N ASN A 411 -25.85 -21.79 -0.56
CA ASN A 411 -27.13 -21.92 0.16
C ASN A 411 -26.95 -22.02 1.68
N THR A 412 -25.85 -22.61 2.15
CA THR A 412 -25.53 -22.71 3.58
C THR A 412 -25.22 -21.32 4.16
N CYS A 413 -24.46 -20.49 3.47
CA CYS A 413 -24.16 -19.13 3.88
C CYS A 413 -25.45 -18.31 4.00
N LEU A 414 -26.27 -18.28 2.93
CA LEU A 414 -27.52 -17.53 2.91
C LEU A 414 -28.48 -17.96 4.00
N SER A 415 -28.70 -19.26 4.19
CA SER A 415 -29.66 -19.79 5.17
C SER A 415 -29.18 -19.55 6.62
N ALA A 416 -27.90 -19.78 6.90
CA ALA A 416 -27.35 -19.56 8.23
C ALA A 416 -27.42 -18.07 8.64
N LEU A 417 -27.07 -17.15 7.72
CA LEU A 417 -27.14 -15.72 7.99
C LEU A 417 -28.57 -15.19 8.06
N SER A 418 -29.48 -15.72 7.23
CA SER A 418 -30.92 -15.39 7.32
C SER A 418 -31.54 -15.79 8.66
N ALA A 419 -31.11 -16.93 9.23
CA ALA A 419 -31.53 -17.34 10.56
C ALA A 419 -31.04 -16.38 11.68
N GLN A 420 -29.94 -15.67 11.45
CA GLN A 420 -29.31 -14.75 12.41
C GLN A 420 -29.73 -13.28 12.22
N LYS A 421 -30.65 -12.95 11.31
CA LYS A 421 -31.04 -11.57 10.92
C LYS A 421 -31.41 -10.63 12.05
N ASN A 422 -31.89 -11.13 13.17
CA ASN A 422 -32.39 -10.27 14.25
C ASN A 422 -31.31 -9.89 15.28
N GLY A 423 -30.04 -10.26 15.07
CA GLY A 423 -28.91 -9.90 15.95
C GLY A 423 -29.00 -10.41 17.39
N LYS A 424 -30.10 -11.08 17.75
CA LYS A 424 -30.30 -11.71 19.04
C LYS A 424 -29.73 -13.12 19.13
N ASP A 425 -29.35 -13.65 17.98
CA ASP A 425 -28.96 -15.04 17.79
C ASP A 425 -27.45 -15.20 17.54
N PHE A 426 -26.65 -14.13 17.72
CA PHE A 426 -25.19 -14.24 17.70
C PHE A 426 -24.72 -15.00 18.95
N VAL A 427 -24.10 -16.14 18.72
CA VAL A 427 -23.53 -16.97 19.78
C VAL A 427 -22.10 -16.52 20.15
N ASN A 428 -21.71 -16.77 21.39
CA ASN A 428 -20.35 -16.41 21.83
C ASN A 428 -19.28 -17.37 21.29
N ASP A 429 -19.66 -18.61 21.03
CA ASP A 429 -18.74 -19.67 20.61
C ASP A 429 -19.44 -20.56 19.57
N TYR A 430 -19.24 -20.22 18.29
CA TYR A 430 -19.86 -20.94 17.15
C TYR A 430 -19.36 -22.38 17.00
N VAL A 431 -18.16 -22.67 17.49
CA VAL A 431 -17.60 -24.03 17.47
C VAL A 431 -18.30 -24.92 18.50
N LYS A 432 -18.58 -24.40 19.72
CA LYS A 432 -19.29 -25.14 20.75
C LYS A 432 -20.82 -25.18 20.57
N GLU A 433 -21.36 -24.13 19.92
CA GLU A 433 -22.78 -23.96 19.70
C GLU A 433 -23.09 -23.91 18.19
N PRO A 434 -22.82 -25.02 17.44
CA PRO A 434 -22.95 -25.05 15.98
C PRO A 434 -24.41 -24.84 15.56
N GLN A 435 -24.62 -23.93 14.60
CA GLN A 435 -25.93 -23.55 14.11
C GLN A 435 -26.48 -24.53 13.04
N ASN A 436 -25.61 -25.35 12.47
CA ASN A 436 -25.94 -26.40 11.49
C ASN A 436 -24.83 -27.48 11.47
N GLN A 437 -24.94 -28.41 10.53
CA GLN A 437 -23.95 -29.50 10.34
C GLN A 437 -23.33 -29.46 8.92
N SER A 438 -23.25 -28.28 8.31
CA SER A 438 -22.62 -28.14 7.00
C SER A 438 -21.09 -28.20 7.11
N LYS A 439 -20.47 -28.97 6.22
CA LYS A 439 -19.03 -29.03 6.00
C LYS A 439 -18.58 -28.42 4.65
N GLY A 440 -19.46 -27.65 3.99
CA GLY A 440 -19.16 -27.01 2.72
C GLY A 440 -17.97 -26.06 2.79
N CYS A 441 -17.44 -25.70 1.62
CA CYS A 441 -16.27 -24.84 1.43
C CYS A 441 -16.48 -23.38 1.87
N GLY A 442 -17.70 -22.87 1.93
CA GLY A 442 -18.00 -21.46 2.20
C GLY A 442 -17.45 -20.90 3.52
N GLY A 443 -16.93 -21.76 4.42
CA GLY A 443 -16.20 -21.34 5.62
C GLY A 443 -14.73 -21.03 5.37
N ILE A 444 -14.04 -21.90 4.63
CA ILE A 444 -12.59 -21.82 4.39
C ILE A 444 -12.21 -20.72 3.38
N MET A 445 -13.04 -20.49 2.35
CA MET A 445 -12.77 -19.58 1.23
C MET A 445 -12.51 -18.13 1.64
N ARG A 446 -13.00 -17.70 2.80
CA ARG A 446 -13.08 -16.30 3.23
C ARG A 446 -12.27 -15.93 4.48
N VAL A 447 -11.45 -16.84 5.02
CA VAL A 447 -10.78 -16.62 6.31
C VAL A 447 -9.40 -15.98 6.21
N ALA A 448 -8.83 -15.81 5.02
CA ALA A 448 -7.53 -15.20 4.83
C ALA A 448 -7.34 -13.87 5.61
N PRO A 449 -8.32 -12.94 5.66
CA PRO A 449 -8.18 -11.70 6.42
C PRO A 449 -7.93 -11.89 7.92
N VAL A 450 -8.39 -12.99 8.50
CA VAL A 450 -8.13 -13.30 9.94
C VAL A 450 -6.64 -13.46 10.18
N ALA A 451 -5.96 -14.20 9.30
CA ALA A 451 -4.53 -14.37 9.34
C ALA A 451 -3.75 -13.07 9.14
N LEU A 452 -4.26 -12.19 8.28
CA LEU A 452 -3.59 -10.97 7.84
C LEU A 452 -3.74 -9.81 8.83
N ASN A 453 -4.79 -9.81 9.66
CA ASN A 453 -5.11 -8.71 10.57
C ASN A 453 -4.36 -8.82 11.91
N TYR A 454 -4.04 -10.01 12.39
CA TYR A 454 -3.56 -10.23 13.76
C TYR A 454 -2.10 -10.71 13.82
N LYS A 455 -1.16 -9.77 13.60
CA LYS A 455 0.28 -10.03 13.70
C LYS A 455 0.74 -10.56 15.08
N HIS A 456 0.11 -10.08 16.16
CA HIS A 456 0.59 -10.30 17.53
C HIS A 456 -0.36 -11.16 18.37
N MET A 457 -1.38 -11.76 17.76
CA MET A 457 -2.26 -12.68 18.46
C MET A 457 -1.51 -14.02 18.69
N GLU A 458 -1.71 -14.61 19.85
CA GLU A 458 -1.16 -15.95 20.12
C GLU A 458 -1.75 -16.95 19.12
N MET A 459 -0.90 -17.80 18.52
CA MET A 459 -1.25 -18.61 17.36
C MET A 459 -2.44 -19.55 17.62
N GLY A 460 -2.52 -20.22 18.75
CA GLY A 460 -3.65 -21.10 19.05
C GLY A 460 -4.96 -20.35 19.20
N THR A 461 -4.92 -19.10 19.67
CA THR A 461 -6.09 -18.21 19.72
C THR A 461 -6.48 -17.76 18.33
N LEU A 462 -5.51 -17.44 17.48
CA LEU A 462 -5.73 -17.04 16.08
C LEU A 462 -6.35 -18.18 15.26
N ASP A 463 -5.81 -19.38 15.40
CA ASP A 463 -6.31 -20.59 14.73
C ASP A 463 -7.78 -20.86 15.14
N MET A 464 -8.09 -20.70 16.43
CA MET A 464 -9.44 -20.82 16.94
C MET A 464 -10.37 -19.72 16.38
N GLU A 465 -9.92 -18.45 16.24
CA GLU A 465 -10.74 -17.40 15.63
C GLU A 465 -11.03 -17.68 14.14
N GLY A 466 -10.06 -18.22 13.39
CA GLY A 466 -10.29 -18.72 12.02
C GLY A 466 -11.40 -19.75 11.96
N ALA A 467 -11.35 -20.74 12.86
CA ALA A 467 -12.42 -21.75 13.00
C ALA A 467 -13.76 -21.11 13.40
N GLN A 468 -13.79 -20.20 14.37
CA GLN A 468 -15.00 -19.53 14.84
C GLN A 468 -15.68 -18.72 13.73
N ILE A 469 -14.92 -18.02 12.91
CA ILE A 469 -15.43 -17.21 11.79
C ILE A 469 -16.00 -18.09 10.69
N ALA A 470 -15.37 -19.23 10.37
CA ALA A 470 -15.94 -20.23 9.48
C ALA A 470 -17.24 -20.84 10.04
N ALA A 471 -17.25 -21.13 11.35
CA ALA A 471 -18.37 -21.75 12.04
C ALA A 471 -19.61 -20.82 12.16
N ILE A 472 -19.51 -19.52 11.87
CA ILE A 472 -20.67 -18.61 11.78
C ILE A 472 -21.73 -19.21 10.82
N THR A 473 -21.30 -19.88 9.76
CA THR A 473 -22.19 -20.48 8.75
C THR A 473 -22.00 -21.97 8.56
N HIS A 474 -20.86 -22.56 8.94
CA HIS A 474 -20.50 -23.97 8.70
C HIS A 474 -20.15 -24.66 10.02
N GLY A 475 -21.15 -25.22 10.68
CA GLY A 475 -21.03 -25.73 12.05
C GLY A 475 -20.46 -27.14 12.20
N HIS A 476 -20.20 -27.89 11.13
CA HIS A 476 -19.52 -29.19 11.20
C HIS A 476 -18.01 -29.00 11.41
N SER A 477 -17.36 -29.89 12.16
CA SER A 477 -15.92 -29.75 12.46
C SER A 477 -15.04 -29.71 11.19
N LEU A 478 -15.34 -30.51 10.18
CA LEU A 478 -14.69 -30.41 8.87
C LEU A 478 -15.08 -29.16 8.06
N GLY A 479 -16.08 -28.39 8.47
CA GLY A 479 -16.42 -27.09 7.85
C GLY A 479 -15.60 -25.94 8.42
N TYR A 480 -15.10 -26.03 9.66
CA TYR A 480 -14.37 -24.94 10.32
C TYR A 480 -12.90 -25.27 10.64
N MET A 481 -12.52 -26.51 10.93
CA MET A 481 -11.10 -26.85 11.19
C MET A 481 -10.19 -26.56 9.99
N PRO A 482 -10.56 -26.82 8.73
CA PRO A 482 -9.78 -26.43 7.56
C PRO A 482 -9.45 -24.92 7.53
N ALA A 483 -10.39 -24.07 7.97
CA ALA A 483 -10.18 -22.63 8.05
C ALA A 483 -9.12 -22.24 9.08
N ALA A 484 -9.03 -22.96 10.21
CA ALA A 484 -7.94 -22.77 11.18
C ALA A 484 -6.57 -23.09 10.55
N ILE A 485 -6.47 -24.14 9.73
CA ILE A 485 -5.23 -24.51 9.02
C ILE A 485 -4.81 -23.37 8.06
N VAL A 486 -5.72 -22.86 7.23
CA VAL A 486 -5.41 -21.75 6.30
C VAL A 486 -4.99 -20.50 7.06
N THR A 487 -5.70 -20.16 8.15
CA THR A 487 -5.36 -19.03 9.01
C THR A 487 -3.94 -19.15 9.57
N HIS A 488 -3.57 -20.31 10.10
CA HIS A 488 -2.22 -20.60 10.59
C HIS A 488 -1.16 -20.41 9.51
N ILE A 489 -1.37 -21.06 8.35
CA ILE A 489 -0.41 -21.04 7.23
C ILE A 489 -0.14 -19.63 6.76
N ILE A 490 -1.18 -18.87 6.46
CA ILE A 490 -1.06 -17.50 5.93
C ILE A 490 -0.38 -16.60 6.97
N ASN A 491 -0.75 -16.69 8.25
CA ASN A 491 -0.13 -15.89 9.29
C ASN A 491 1.37 -16.20 9.45
N CYS A 492 1.75 -17.49 9.47
CA CYS A 492 3.16 -17.88 9.50
C CYS A 492 3.95 -17.40 8.28
N ILE A 493 3.35 -17.43 7.09
CA ILE A 493 3.99 -16.92 5.86
C ILE A 493 4.23 -15.41 5.95
N VAL A 494 3.24 -14.65 6.41
CA VAL A 494 3.30 -13.17 6.40
C VAL A 494 4.13 -12.65 7.56
N PHE A 495 3.92 -13.15 8.78
CA PHE A 495 4.46 -12.58 10.01
C PHE A 495 5.48 -13.46 10.74
N GLY A 496 5.74 -14.68 10.25
CA GLY A 496 6.69 -15.58 10.88
C GLY A 496 8.11 -15.03 10.90
N GLU A 497 8.77 -15.05 12.05
CA GLU A 497 10.15 -14.56 12.23
C GLU A 497 11.18 -15.48 11.58
N GLU A 498 10.91 -16.78 11.54
CA GLU A 498 11.79 -17.81 10.99
C GLU A 498 11.43 -18.12 9.53
N LYS A 499 12.43 -18.19 8.65
CA LYS A 499 12.26 -18.66 7.27
C LYS A 499 12.03 -20.18 7.26
N LYS A 500 10.76 -20.59 7.33
CA LYS A 500 10.34 -21.98 7.17
C LYS A 500 9.96 -22.26 5.72
N THR A 501 10.15 -23.49 5.26
CA THR A 501 9.56 -23.91 3.97
C THR A 501 8.05 -24.02 4.10
N LEU A 502 7.30 -23.81 2.99
CA LEU A 502 5.84 -23.95 3.00
C LEU A 502 5.41 -25.32 3.56
N LYS A 503 6.10 -26.39 3.17
CA LYS A 503 5.87 -27.73 3.71
C LYS A 503 5.95 -27.81 5.23
N ASN A 504 6.95 -27.17 5.82
CA ASN A 504 7.13 -27.19 7.29
C ASN A 504 6.03 -26.36 7.97
N ILE A 505 5.59 -25.25 7.38
CA ILE A 505 4.47 -24.46 7.90
C ILE A 505 3.17 -25.27 7.84
N VAL A 506 2.90 -26.00 6.75
CA VAL A 506 1.73 -26.87 6.63
C VAL A 506 1.73 -27.98 7.69
N ILE A 507 2.88 -28.61 7.95
CA ILE A 507 3.03 -29.63 9.00
C ILE A 507 2.77 -29.03 10.38
N GLU A 508 3.33 -27.85 10.65
CA GLU A 508 3.13 -27.13 11.92
C GLU A 508 1.64 -26.78 12.13
N ALA A 509 0.99 -26.26 11.10
CA ALA A 509 -0.45 -25.93 11.13
C ALA A 509 -1.30 -27.18 11.44
N ARG A 510 -1.03 -28.29 10.74
CA ARG A 510 -1.70 -29.57 10.99
C ARG A 510 -1.56 -30.01 12.45
N ASP A 511 -0.33 -29.99 12.98
CA ASP A 511 -0.04 -30.47 14.32
C ASP A 511 -0.66 -29.55 15.40
N LYS A 512 -0.61 -28.24 15.20
CA LYS A 512 -1.21 -27.25 16.12
C LYS A 512 -2.73 -27.32 16.14
N VAL A 513 -3.37 -27.38 14.98
CA VAL A 513 -4.83 -27.51 14.89
C VAL A 513 -5.28 -28.87 15.46
N ALA A 514 -4.50 -29.93 15.24
CA ALA A 514 -4.76 -31.23 15.88
C ALA A 514 -4.66 -31.19 17.41
N GLU A 515 -3.77 -30.35 17.97
CA GLU A 515 -3.71 -30.13 19.41
C GLU A 515 -4.96 -29.37 19.93
N ILE A 516 -5.38 -28.30 19.23
CA ILE A 516 -6.54 -27.47 19.60
C ILE A 516 -7.82 -28.30 19.60
N PHE A 517 -8.03 -29.11 18.58
CA PHE A 517 -9.24 -29.91 18.39
C PHE A 517 -9.07 -31.37 18.81
N ARG A 518 -8.15 -31.65 19.75
CA ARG A 518 -7.89 -32.98 20.27
C ARG A 518 -9.19 -33.63 20.78
N GLY A 519 -9.51 -34.78 20.23
CA GLY A 519 -10.72 -35.56 20.58
C GLY A 519 -11.91 -35.33 19.66
N ASP A 520 -11.81 -34.40 18.69
CA ASP A 520 -12.83 -34.34 17.64
C ASP A 520 -12.78 -35.62 16.78
N ARG A 521 -13.94 -36.16 16.51
CA ARG A 521 -14.07 -37.46 15.79
C ARG A 521 -13.61 -37.40 14.34
N HIS A 522 -13.61 -36.23 13.71
CA HIS A 522 -13.25 -36.01 12.32
C HIS A 522 -11.82 -35.46 12.16
N LEU A 523 -11.09 -35.30 13.25
CA LEU A 523 -9.71 -34.80 13.22
C LEU A 523 -8.82 -35.68 12.34
N LYS A 524 -9.03 -36.98 12.37
CA LYS A 524 -8.27 -37.92 11.55
C LYS A 524 -8.51 -37.70 10.04
N GLU A 525 -9.75 -37.45 9.64
CA GLU A 525 -10.08 -37.15 8.24
C GLU A 525 -9.35 -35.90 7.75
N LEU A 526 -9.28 -34.86 8.59
CA LEU A 526 -8.54 -33.63 8.28
C LEU A 526 -7.03 -33.88 8.16
N THR A 527 -6.43 -34.59 9.12
CA THR A 527 -4.98 -34.84 9.07
C THR A 527 -4.60 -35.76 7.91
N ASP A 528 -5.41 -36.77 7.59
CA ASP A 528 -5.16 -37.70 6.49
C ASP A 528 -5.17 -36.97 5.12
N ILE A 529 -6.07 -36.02 4.89
CA ILE A 529 -6.11 -35.27 3.61
C ILE A 529 -4.95 -34.29 3.48
N ILE A 530 -4.50 -33.67 4.58
CA ILE A 530 -3.31 -32.82 4.60
C ILE A 530 -2.04 -33.64 4.29
N ASP A 531 -1.90 -34.80 4.94
CA ASP A 531 -0.77 -35.71 4.70
C ASP A 531 -0.76 -36.22 3.26
N LEU A 532 -1.94 -36.54 2.71
CA LEU A 532 -2.09 -36.92 1.31
C LEU A 532 -1.67 -35.80 0.37
N ALA A 533 -2.10 -34.56 0.61
CA ALA A 533 -1.70 -33.39 -0.20
C ALA A 533 -0.18 -33.18 -0.19
N ILE A 534 0.46 -33.33 0.99
CA ILE A 534 1.92 -33.25 1.12
C ILE A 534 2.62 -34.38 0.35
N GLU A 535 2.09 -35.61 0.42
CA GLU A 535 2.65 -36.76 -0.33
C GLU A 535 2.55 -36.53 -1.84
N LEU A 536 1.36 -36.13 -2.31
CA LEU A 536 1.07 -35.93 -3.74
C LEU A 536 1.89 -34.80 -4.35
N SER A 537 2.13 -33.73 -3.62
CA SER A 537 2.92 -32.60 -4.10
C SER A 537 4.38 -32.95 -4.49
N GLY A 538 4.87 -34.08 -4.00
CA GLY A 538 6.23 -34.58 -4.28
C GLY A 538 6.31 -35.67 -5.36
N ASN A 539 5.19 -36.12 -5.91
CA ASN A 539 5.19 -37.19 -6.93
C ASN A 539 5.31 -36.61 -8.36
N GLU A 540 5.45 -37.50 -9.38
CA GLU A 540 5.59 -37.12 -10.79
C GLU A 540 4.28 -37.23 -11.59
N ALA A 541 3.15 -37.57 -10.93
CA ALA A 541 1.87 -37.70 -11.60
C ALA A 541 1.33 -36.32 -12.03
N ASP A 542 0.41 -36.33 -12.99
CA ASP A 542 -0.28 -35.13 -13.46
C ASP A 542 -1.11 -34.48 -12.35
N ASP A 543 -1.25 -33.16 -12.43
CA ASP A 543 -1.97 -32.39 -11.39
C ASP A 543 -3.43 -32.84 -11.28
N LEU A 544 -4.10 -33.05 -12.38
CA LEU A 544 -5.50 -33.48 -12.40
C LEU A 544 -5.68 -34.86 -11.76
N ASP A 545 -4.79 -35.82 -12.04
CA ASP A 545 -4.82 -37.15 -11.43
C ASP A 545 -4.63 -37.07 -9.89
N ASN A 546 -3.76 -36.14 -9.43
CA ASN A 546 -3.56 -35.94 -8.00
C ASN A 546 -4.77 -35.23 -7.35
N ILE A 547 -5.36 -34.25 -8.00
CA ILE A 547 -6.54 -33.51 -7.53
C ILE A 547 -7.73 -34.49 -7.39
N HIS A 548 -7.95 -35.40 -8.33
CA HIS A 548 -9.00 -36.44 -8.24
C HIS A 548 -8.87 -37.31 -6.98
N ARG A 549 -7.67 -37.49 -6.45
CA ARG A 549 -7.44 -38.24 -5.19
C ARG A 549 -7.80 -37.44 -3.95
N LEU A 550 -7.83 -36.10 -4.06
CA LEU A 550 -8.13 -35.17 -2.96
C LEU A 550 -9.63 -34.84 -2.90
N GLY A 551 -10.35 -34.92 -4.02
CA GLY A 551 -11.76 -34.67 -4.08
C GLY A 551 -12.19 -33.72 -5.18
N GLU A 552 -13.34 -33.09 -4.99
CA GLU A 552 -13.95 -32.12 -5.93
C GLU A 552 -14.02 -30.69 -5.35
N GLY A 553 -13.64 -30.47 -4.09
CA GLY A 553 -13.59 -29.14 -3.46
C GLY A 553 -14.90 -28.63 -2.88
N TRP A 554 -16.04 -29.31 -3.08
CA TRP A 554 -17.34 -28.89 -2.54
C TRP A 554 -17.43 -28.86 -1.01
N VAL A 555 -16.53 -29.53 -0.34
CA VAL A 555 -16.42 -29.58 1.11
C VAL A 555 -15.05 -29.06 1.58
N ALA A 556 -15.02 -28.40 2.72
CA ALA A 556 -13.88 -27.61 3.14
C ALA A 556 -12.58 -28.41 3.30
N GLU A 557 -12.66 -29.69 3.71
CA GLU A 557 -11.48 -30.55 3.79
C GLU A 557 -10.90 -30.90 2.41
N GLU A 558 -11.73 -31.06 1.38
CA GLU A 558 -11.28 -31.29 0.00
C GLU A 558 -10.70 -30.01 -0.60
N THR A 559 -11.37 -28.86 -0.41
CA THR A 559 -10.86 -27.53 -0.80
C THR A 559 -9.47 -27.32 -0.22
N LEU A 560 -9.28 -27.58 1.10
CA LEU A 560 -7.98 -27.49 1.76
C LEU A 560 -6.95 -28.42 1.12
N GLY A 561 -7.32 -29.68 0.90
CA GLY A 561 -6.42 -30.69 0.31
C GLY A 561 -5.91 -30.26 -1.06
N ILE A 562 -6.81 -29.86 -1.95
CA ILE A 562 -6.49 -29.39 -3.31
C ILE A 562 -5.62 -28.12 -3.25
N ALA A 563 -6.01 -27.14 -2.43
CA ALA A 563 -5.27 -25.89 -2.29
C ALA A 563 -3.84 -26.11 -1.75
N LEU A 564 -3.68 -26.96 -0.73
CA LEU A 564 -2.36 -27.29 -0.20
C LEU A 564 -1.50 -28.04 -1.21
N TYR A 565 -2.08 -28.99 -1.94
CA TYR A 565 -1.40 -29.70 -3.02
C TYR A 565 -0.85 -28.73 -4.07
N CYS A 566 -1.73 -27.89 -4.64
CA CYS A 566 -1.36 -26.94 -5.68
C CYS A 566 -0.33 -25.91 -5.18
N ALA A 567 -0.49 -25.39 -3.96
CA ALA A 567 0.45 -24.45 -3.39
C ALA A 567 1.82 -25.06 -3.12
N LEU A 568 1.89 -26.31 -2.62
CA LEU A 568 3.16 -27.01 -2.38
C LEU A 568 3.85 -27.42 -3.69
N ARG A 569 3.08 -27.85 -4.69
CA ARG A 569 3.59 -28.29 -5.99
C ARG A 569 4.17 -27.16 -6.81
N HIS A 570 3.53 -25.98 -6.75
CA HIS A 570 3.83 -24.80 -7.55
C HIS A 570 4.25 -23.61 -6.68
N GLN A 571 4.95 -23.84 -5.59
CA GLN A 571 5.27 -22.82 -4.58
C GLN A 571 6.07 -21.61 -5.12
N ASP A 572 6.74 -21.75 -6.27
CA ASP A 572 7.57 -20.71 -6.90
C ASP A 572 6.92 -20.10 -8.16
N ASP A 573 5.68 -20.53 -8.51
CA ASP A 573 4.96 -20.08 -9.71
C ASP A 573 3.47 -19.87 -9.39
N PHE A 574 3.09 -18.61 -9.18
CA PHE A 574 1.71 -18.23 -8.86
C PHE A 574 0.71 -18.70 -9.91
N SER A 575 1.02 -18.43 -11.20
CA SER A 575 0.12 -18.77 -12.31
C SER A 575 -0.07 -20.27 -12.45
N ALA A 576 1.00 -21.05 -12.35
CA ALA A 576 0.89 -22.51 -12.42
C ALA A 576 0.02 -23.06 -11.28
N GLY A 577 0.18 -22.54 -10.07
CA GLY A 577 -0.59 -22.99 -8.91
C GLY A 577 -2.09 -22.70 -9.01
N VAL A 578 -2.50 -21.48 -9.39
CA VAL A 578 -3.93 -21.15 -9.52
C VAL A 578 -4.55 -21.83 -10.73
N ILE A 579 -3.83 -21.96 -11.86
CA ILE A 579 -4.32 -22.69 -13.03
C ILE A 579 -4.55 -24.17 -12.69
N SER A 580 -3.62 -24.80 -11.98
CA SER A 580 -3.80 -26.18 -11.52
C SER A 580 -5.03 -26.32 -10.61
N ALA A 581 -5.22 -25.39 -9.68
CA ALA A 581 -6.29 -25.43 -8.68
C ALA A 581 -7.71 -25.25 -9.26
N VAL A 582 -7.87 -24.71 -10.47
CA VAL A 582 -9.20 -24.43 -11.06
C VAL A 582 -9.59 -25.38 -12.19
N ASN A 583 -8.65 -26.17 -12.74
CA ASN A 583 -8.91 -26.99 -13.91
C ASN A 583 -9.32 -28.44 -13.56
N HIS A 584 -10.35 -28.57 -12.74
CA HIS A 584 -10.96 -29.84 -12.39
C HIS A 584 -12.49 -29.69 -12.34
N LYS A 585 -13.21 -30.78 -12.33
CA LYS A 585 -14.65 -30.72 -12.04
C LYS A 585 -14.83 -30.47 -10.54
N GLY A 586 -15.70 -29.56 -10.16
CA GLY A 586 -16.01 -29.29 -8.77
C GLY A 586 -15.95 -27.80 -8.44
N ASP A 587 -15.67 -27.50 -7.19
CA ASP A 587 -15.65 -26.15 -6.62
C ASP A 587 -14.34 -25.42 -6.98
N SER A 588 -14.24 -25.00 -8.24
CA SER A 588 -13.00 -24.45 -8.82
C SER A 588 -12.68 -23.06 -8.31
N ASP A 589 -13.65 -22.23 -7.97
CA ASP A 589 -13.44 -20.89 -7.43
C ASP A 589 -12.90 -20.94 -5.99
N SER A 590 -13.50 -21.75 -5.11
CA SER A 590 -12.99 -21.92 -3.74
C SER A 590 -11.60 -22.57 -3.69
N THR A 591 -11.32 -23.60 -4.50
CA THR A 591 -9.98 -24.20 -4.57
C THR A 591 -8.96 -23.23 -5.13
N GLY A 592 -9.34 -22.44 -6.15
CA GLY A 592 -8.56 -21.35 -6.71
C GLY A 592 -8.31 -20.24 -5.70
N ALA A 593 -9.35 -19.78 -4.99
CA ALA A 593 -9.27 -18.72 -3.99
C ALA A 593 -8.31 -19.07 -2.85
N VAL A 594 -8.44 -20.25 -2.25
CA VAL A 594 -7.57 -20.65 -1.14
C VAL A 594 -6.12 -20.87 -1.60
N THR A 595 -5.92 -21.47 -2.80
CA THR A 595 -4.58 -21.60 -3.40
C THR A 595 -3.96 -20.22 -3.64
N GLY A 596 -4.73 -19.31 -4.24
CA GLY A 596 -4.31 -17.94 -4.51
C GLY A 596 -3.98 -17.14 -3.26
N ASN A 597 -4.76 -17.32 -2.17
CA ASN A 597 -4.45 -16.68 -0.87
C ASN A 597 -3.10 -17.17 -0.32
N ILE A 598 -2.81 -18.47 -0.37
CA ILE A 598 -1.56 -19.05 0.15
C ILE A 598 -0.36 -18.63 -0.72
N LEU A 599 -0.44 -18.81 -2.04
CA LEU A 599 0.64 -18.47 -2.96
C LEU A 599 0.87 -16.96 -3.05
N GLY A 600 -0.20 -16.16 -3.04
CA GLY A 600 -0.10 -14.72 -3.02
C GLY A 600 0.57 -14.19 -1.74
N ALA A 601 0.28 -14.80 -0.58
CA ALA A 601 0.99 -14.51 0.66
C ALA A 601 2.48 -14.92 0.58
N LEU A 602 2.77 -16.05 -0.06
CA LEU A 602 4.12 -16.61 -0.13
C LEU A 602 5.03 -15.79 -1.06
N LEU A 603 4.53 -15.45 -2.24
CA LEU A 603 5.29 -14.81 -3.31
C LEU A 603 5.22 -13.29 -3.28
N GLY A 604 4.14 -12.72 -2.69
CA GLY A 604 3.86 -11.29 -2.70
C GLY A 604 3.06 -10.81 -3.92
N TYR A 605 2.47 -9.62 -3.81
CA TYR A 605 1.65 -9.00 -4.86
C TYR A 605 2.47 -8.66 -6.11
N ASP A 606 3.71 -8.22 -5.92
CA ASP A 606 4.60 -7.83 -7.03
C ASP A 606 4.95 -9.03 -7.91
N ALA A 607 4.96 -10.24 -7.36
CA ALA A 607 5.21 -11.49 -8.10
C ALA A 607 3.99 -12.00 -8.89
N ILE A 608 2.78 -11.52 -8.59
CA ILE A 608 1.59 -11.83 -9.39
C ILE A 608 1.69 -11.12 -10.73
N GLU A 609 1.57 -11.86 -11.83
CA GLU A 609 1.69 -11.31 -13.18
C GLU A 609 0.64 -10.25 -13.47
N GLU A 610 1.00 -9.21 -14.24
CA GLU A 610 0.14 -8.07 -14.56
C GLU A 610 -1.16 -8.48 -15.27
N LYS A 611 -1.14 -9.53 -16.06
CA LYS A 611 -2.34 -10.08 -16.73
C LYS A 611 -3.48 -10.42 -15.76
N TRP A 612 -3.14 -10.83 -14.54
CA TRP A 612 -4.11 -11.16 -13.49
C TRP A 612 -4.66 -9.93 -12.76
N LYS A 613 -3.92 -8.85 -12.73
CA LYS A 613 -4.27 -7.61 -12.03
C LYS A 613 -5.16 -6.69 -12.88
N THR A 614 -4.87 -6.61 -14.18
CA THR A 614 -5.42 -5.54 -15.04
C THR A 614 -6.93 -5.58 -15.19
N ASN A 615 -7.54 -6.76 -15.33
CA ASN A 615 -8.98 -6.90 -15.62
C ASN A 615 -9.77 -7.55 -14.48
N LEU A 616 -9.17 -7.74 -13.32
CA LEU A 616 -9.88 -8.30 -12.16
C LEU A 616 -10.96 -7.31 -11.67
N GLU A 617 -12.16 -7.82 -11.40
CA GLU A 617 -13.24 -7.03 -10.80
C GLU A 617 -12.84 -6.60 -9.39
N LEU A 618 -13.14 -5.34 -9.02
CA LEU A 618 -12.89 -4.76 -7.70
C LEU A 618 -11.42 -4.77 -7.21
N ILE A 619 -10.44 -4.91 -8.10
CA ILE A 619 -9.02 -4.93 -7.70
C ILE A 619 -8.65 -3.72 -6.82
N ASP A 620 -9.19 -2.53 -7.13
CA ASP A 620 -8.93 -1.32 -6.34
C ASP A 620 -9.48 -1.45 -4.90
N VAL A 621 -10.66 -2.03 -4.73
CA VAL A 621 -11.29 -2.27 -3.41
C VAL A 621 -10.51 -3.33 -2.64
N ILE A 622 -10.04 -4.38 -3.32
CA ILE A 622 -9.24 -5.45 -2.73
C ILE A 622 -7.91 -4.90 -2.19
N ILE A 623 -7.23 -4.08 -3.00
CA ILE A 623 -5.95 -3.48 -2.60
C ILE A 623 -6.16 -2.45 -1.47
N GLU A 624 -7.21 -1.61 -1.54
CA GLU A 624 -7.55 -0.68 -0.46
C GLU A 624 -7.79 -1.43 0.87
N MET A 625 -8.50 -2.56 0.81
CA MET A 625 -8.74 -3.40 2.00
C MET A 625 -7.45 -4.04 2.53
N ALA A 626 -6.55 -4.49 1.64
CA ALA A 626 -5.25 -5.05 2.00
C ALA A 626 -4.36 -4.00 2.68
N ASP A 627 -4.36 -2.78 2.16
CA ASP A 627 -3.63 -1.65 2.73
C ASP A 627 -4.14 -1.32 4.13
N ASP A 628 -5.45 -1.29 4.31
CA ASP A 628 -6.08 -1.05 5.60
C ASP A 628 -5.76 -2.15 6.63
N LEU A 629 -5.75 -3.44 6.24
CA LEU A 629 -5.32 -4.55 7.10
C LEU A 629 -3.85 -4.40 7.54
N CYS A 630 -2.97 -3.99 6.64
CA CYS A 630 -1.57 -3.76 6.96
C CYS A 630 -1.38 -2.53 7.86
N HIS A 631 -2.16 -1.47 7.61
CA HIS A 631 -2.03 -0.20 8.30
C HIS A 631 -2.61 -0.27 9.71
N GLY A 632 -3.77 -0.85 9.88
CA GLY A 632 -4.52 -0.91 11.10
C GLY A 632 -5.01 0.47 11.61
N CYS A 633 -5.86 0.50 12.60
CA CYS A 633 -6.31 1.74 13.22
C CYS A 633 -5.19 2.39 14.03
N GLN A 634 -4.74 3.57 13.60
CA GLN A 634 -3.70 4.35 14.29
C GLN A 634 -4.27 5.33 15.34
N MET A 635 -5.59 5.50 15.37
CA MET A 635 -6.28 6.33 16.37
C MET A 635 -6.36 5.59 17.70
N SER A 636 -6.48 6.32 18.81
CA SER A 636 -6.67 5.73 20.14
C SER A 636 -7.57 6.60 21.01
N GLU A 637 -8.15 5.98 22.05
CA GLU A 637 -9.01 6.67 23.04
C GLU A 637 -8.33 7.90 23.69
N PHE A 638 -7.00 7.83 23.87
CA PHE A 638 -6.23 8.88 24.56
C PHE A 638 -5.39 9.73 23.59
N GLY A 639 -5.44 9.44 22.29
CA GLY A 639 -4.66 10.14 21.26
C GLY A 639 -5.44 11.33 20.69
N HIS A 640 -4.69 12.31 20.18
CA HIS A 640 -5.24 13.44 19.43
C HIS A 640 -5.12 13.25 17.90
N TYR A 641 -4.63 12.09 17.47
CA TYR A 641 -4.50 11.78 16.04
C TYR A 641 -5.86 11.35 15.49
N GLU A 642 -6.28 12.00 14.42
CA GLU A 642 -7.46 11.64 13.65
C GLU A 642 -7.04 11.31 12.22
N ASP A 643 -7.54 10.21 11.69
CA ASP A 643 -7.41 9.81 10.30
C ASP A 643 -8.76 10.00 9.60
N PRO A 644 -8.93 11.04 8.77
CA PRO A 644 -10.20 11.33 8.13
C PRO A 644 -10.70 10.21 7.20
N ASP A 645 -9.78 9.53 6.50
CA ASP A 645 -10.14 8.44 5.60
C ASP A 645 -10.55 7.19 6.37
N TRP A 646 -9.84 6.90 7.46
CA TRP A 646 -10.21 5.83 8.38
C TRP A 646 -11.56 6.08 9.05
N ILE A 647 -11.77 7.32 9.54
CA ILE A 647 -13.05 7.75 10.15
C ILE A 647 -14.19 7.57 9.15
N ARG A 648 -14.00 8.01 7.90
CA ARG A 648 -14.98 7.87 6.84
C ARG A 648 -15.36 6.40 6.61
N LYS A 649 -14.39 5.50 6.47
CA LYS A 649 -14.60 4.08 6.19
C LYS A 649 -15.13 3.29 7.40
N TYR A 650 -14.49 3.37 8.56
CA TYR A 650 -14.73 2.46 9.68
C TYR A 650 -15.53 3.05 10.84
N ILE A 651 -15.85 4.35 10.78
CA ILE A 651 -16.74 5.02 11.75
C ILE A 651 -18.00 5.53 11.05
N CYS A 652 -17.87 6.23 9.93
CA CYS A 652 -19.00 6.72 9.13
C CYS A 652 -19.54 5.70 8.12
N MET A 653 -18.85 4.60 7.90
CA MET A 653 -19.23 3.51 6.99
C MET A 653 -19.44 3.97 5.53
N GLN A 654 -18.60 4.89 5.03
CA GLN A 654 -18.67 5.45 3.69
C GLN A 654 -17.38 5.16 2.91
N TRP A 655 -17.48 4.79 1.63
CA TRP A 655 -16.31 4.51 0.81
C TRP A 655 -15.64 5.77 0.27
N LYS A 656 -16.39 6.67 -0.38
CA LYS A 656 -15.84 7.89 -1.00
C LYS A 656 -16.52 9.15 -0.45
N ASP A 657 -15.76 10.23 -0.32
CA ASP A 657 -16.35 11.53 0.01
C ASP A 657 -16.99 12.13 -1.26
N GLU A 658 -18.30 12.11 -1.32
CA GLU A 658 -19.08 12.63 -2.47
C GLU A 658 -18.88 14.12 -2.74
N ARG A 659 -18.36 14.87 -1.75
CA ARG A 659 -18.06 16.29 -1.88
C ARG A 659 -16.80 16.56 -2.70
N LEU A 660 -15.95 15.54 -2.87
CA LEU A 660 -14.69 15.60 -3.63
C LEU A 660 -14.78 14.97 -5.03
N ASP A 661 -15.98 14.59 -5.48
CA ASP A 661 -16.19 14.05 -6.83
C ASP A 661 -16.02 15.16 -7.87
N PRO A 662 -14.94 15.15 -8.70
CA PRO A 662 -14.70 16.19 -9.69
C PRO A 662 -15.81 16.32 -10.75
N ALA A 663 -16.59 15.25 -10.96
CA ALA A 663 -17.69 15.24 -11.92
C ALA A 663 -18.93 16.01 -11.45
N LYS A 664 -19.01 16.39 -10.17
CA LYS A 664 -20.14 17.13 -9.59
C LYS A 664 -19.86 18.60 -9.32
N THR A 665 -18.61 19.06 -9.38
CA THR A 665 -18.24 20.46 -9.16
C THR A 665 -18.55 21.38 -10.35
N ASP A 666 -18.91 20.87 -11.51
CA ASP A 666 -19.26 21.65 -12.70
C ASP A 666 -20.76 22.01 -12.83
N LYS A 667 -21.56 21.82 -11.76
CA LYS A 667 -23.00 22.12 -11.75
C LYS A 667 -23.46 22.94 -10.54
N VAL A 668 -22.66 23.93 -10.11
CA VAL A 668 -23.15 25.01 -9.24
C VAL A 668 -22.73 26.35 -9.84
#